data_1fa441c813f2dd87cf8a6169c6620b77
#
_entry.id   1fa441c813f2dd87cf8a6169c6620b77
#
_cell.length_a   1.000
_cell.length_b   1.000
_cell.length_c   1.000
_cell.angle_alpha   90.00
_cell.angle_beta   90.00
_cell.angle_gamma   90.00
#
_symmetry.space_group_name_H-M   'P 1'
#
loop_
_entity.id
_entity.type
_entity.pdbx_description
1 polymer ?
#
loop_
_entity_poly.entity_id
_entity_poly.type
_entity_poly.pdbx_seq_one_letter_code
_entity_poly.pdbx_strand_id
1 'polypeptide(L)'
;MFLSTTAAALMPMPMPMPMPPPPNWQPPRITLTDQLAKAIVLREVRMQTEVLAGQATTRVEIKLFNPNNRVLEGELQFPLLDGQQVTGFALDINGSLRQASPVPKARGQEIFEDIRRRRVDPGLLEATAGNQYKLRVYPIFANNHRTVVLNITQALRPQADGTAVLQVPLMFSSAVEALSLEVRAIGANAAATRVLRAPDGVVKTSEGDAVTTVRLARSNWLAEQGRSDWLQLQVPGSVQKTTVSTTGQWAGKTYFLAHVPFQDQAVLRPQPQHIALVWDASGALRAHNLAKTLSLLDAYFATLRQPTTVSLIVVRNTVEPAKTFTVGNGNWNALQDALRAEPLDGSSNFDSLQIPANADLTLLVTDGLPTDGKRSLPYTHAAPVMAISAHLAVDGPRLRALAERTGGAHIDLLAADSAAALVQLRSHGWRISQLRSLAAEQLLAASARVVDGRFSVAGMLPDKAGDVEVNLSHPSGRTQTIRIPVKSSAMPSHTASAVPAQQWAVWRSAQLALEPVLNKTALERLAAEFGLVGPNSSLIVLEEAADYARYELPAPPELAAEVARLLVLKRTQDTASRSQHIERVVAQFQARQTWWGTEFPKTKPPQVQDKRNQSELGVVGQGQMTDRADRAEMLKNGVPQMSVRPAPSLPAAAPAPSPFAPSAEARARAPAMAAAPANFLADKSAGPASPATTPAAEPTSQVTLQAWRPDAPYAQRLRQADTAQLYTIYLDERLANAQSSSFYMDAASVFFDRKLDALGLRVLSNLAGMNLENRQLLRLYAYRLMQSGQAALATAVFERIRMLAPNEPQSWRDLGLAQAETGQSQEAVNNLWEVAARPWNSRFPGINLIALTELNAVAAVSQARGFGVVNLDAVDTRLRRNLPLALRITLAWDTDDTDVDLYVADPLGDQASYSRRATHQGGNMSPDATGGYGPEEFSLKTAAPGPYQVTARFHSHRQQVLSEGTTLMLRISTGFGTPAWKDSYTTVRVTGSGQTVRMGEIKVGD
;
A
#
# COMPACT_ATOMS: atom_id res chain seq x y z
N MET A 1 -64.46 -47.44 30.33
CA MET A 1 -63.11 -47.78 30.80
C MET A 1 -62.21 -47.99 29.58
N PHE A 2 -61.65 -46.92 29.03
CA PHE A 2 -60.56 -46.93 28.07
C PHE A 2 -59.87 -45.58 28.19
N LEU A 3 -58.66 -45.57 28.77
CA LEU A 3 -57.75 -44.44 28.81
C LEU A 3 -57.05 -44.33 27.48
N SER A 4 -57.22 -43.20 26.78
CA SER A 4 -56.39 -42.83 25.66
C SER A 4 -55.25 -41.93 26.10
N THR A 5 -54.05 -42.46 26.14
CA THR A 5 -52.79 -41.71 26.30
C THR A 5 -52.43 -41.07 25.00
N THR A 6 -52.54 -39.73 24.89
CA THR A 6 -51.96 -38.89 23.83
C THR A 6 -50.46 -38.76 24.08
N ALA A 7 -49.67 -39.40 23.24
CA ALA A 7 -48.23 -39.17 23.15
C ALA A 7 -48.01 -37.81 22.52
N ALA A 8 -47.48 -36.86 23.30
CA ALA A 8 -46.93 -35.59 22.75
C ALA A 8 -45.67 -35.92 21.97
N ALA A 9 -45.70 -35.68 20.64
CA ALA A 9 -44.52 -35.72 19.79
C ALA A 9 -43.57 -34.57 20.20
N LEU A 10 -42.43 -34.92 20.78
CA LEU A 10 -41.30 -34.03 20.95
C LEU A 10 -40.84 -33.59 19.57
N MET A 11 -41.05 -32.31 19.21
CA MET A 11 -40.41 -31.71 18.06
C MET A 11 -38.88 -31.79 18.28
N PRO A 12 -38.07 -32.17 17.27
CA PRO A 12 -36.64 -32.13 17.41
C PRO A 12 -36.21 -30.68 17.60
N MET A 13 -35.47 -30.41 18.70
CA MET A 13 -34.80 -29.11 18.87
C MET A 13 -33.95 -28.80 17.64
N PRO A 14 -33.97 -27.56 17.12
CA PRO A 14 -33.07 -27.19 16.06
C PRO A 14 -31.65 -27.44 16.55
N MET A 15 -30.89 -28.19 15.76
CA MET A 15 -29.46 -28.38 16.01
C MET A 15 -28.80 -27.02 16.10
N PRO A 16 -27.91 -26.78 17.07
CA PRO A 16 -27.16 -25.53 17.13
C PRO A 16 -26.40 -25.37 15.81
N MET A 17 -26.65 -24.25 15.13
CA MET A 17 -25.87 -23.88 13.94
C MET A 17 -24.39 -23.91 14.30
N PRO A 18 -23.52 -24.48 13.45
CA PRO A 18 -22.09 -24.47 13.70
C PRO A 18 -21.66 -23.04 13.95
N MET A 19 -21.02 -22.81 15.10
CA MET A 19 -20.44 -21.50 15.40
C MET A 19 -19.52 -21.10 14.26
N PRO A 20 -19.58 -19.84 13.77
CA PRO A 20 -18.64 -19.39 12.76
C PRO A 20 -17.21 -19.66 13.26
N PRO A 21 -16.29 -20.09 12.37
CA PRO A 21 -14.93 -20.33 12.78
C PRO A 21 -14.37 -19.12 13.51
N PRO A 22 -13.52 -19.31 14.54
CA PRO A 22 -12.91 -18.20 15.25
C PRO A 22 -12.20 -17.29 14.25
N PRO A 23 -12.12 -15.97 14.53
CA PRO A 23 -11.55 -15.03 13.61
C PRO A 23 -10.18 -15.55 13.15
N ASN A 24 -9.98 -15.66 11.84
CA ASN A 24 -8.75 -16.18 11.23
C ASN A 24 -7.59 -15.21 11.51
N TRP A 25 -7.03 -15.28 12.74
CA TRP A 25 -5.70 -14.74 12.95
C TRP A 25 -4.75 -15.50 12.02
N GLN A 26 -4.21 -14.82 11.03
CA GLN A 26 -3.22 -15.44 10.17
C GLN A 26 -1.85 -15.35 10.86
N PRO A 27 -1.26 -16.49 11.19
CA PRO A 27 0.09 -16.50 11.74
C PRO A 27 1.08 -15.90 10.76
N PRO A 28 2.26 -15.42 11.23
CA PRO A 28 3.33 -14.98 10.35
C PRO A 28 3.52 -15.96 9.20
N ARG A 29 3.30 -15.50 7.98
CA ARG A 29 3.30 -16.36 6.79
C ARG A 29 4.49 -16.00 5.91
N ILE A 30 5.28 -17.01 5.57
CA ILE A 30 6.30 -16.90 4.52
C ILE A 30 5.67 -17.31 3.21
N THR A 31 5.58 -16.38 2.29
CA THR A 31 5.14 -16.63 0.94
C THR A 31 6.36 -16.62 0.03
N LEU A 32 6.51 -17.67 -0.76
CA LEU A 32 7.53 -17.74 -1.80
C LEU A 32 6.98 -17.14 -3.07
N THR A 33 7.81 -16.42 -3.76
CA THR A 33 7.48 -15.93 -5.10
C THR A 33 7.37 -17.05 -6.13
N ASP A 34 7.99 -18.20 -5.86
CA ASP A 34 7.93 -19.39 -6.71
C ASP A 34 7.00 -20.45 -6.11
N GLN A 35 5.82 -20.62 -6.71
CA GLN A 35 4.80 -21.57 -6.26
C GLN A 35 5.19 -23.05 -6.41
N LEU A 36 6.18 -23.36 -7.26
CA LEU A 36 6.69 -24.73 -7.43
C LEU A 36 7.79 -25.09 -6.44
N ALA A 37 8.26 -24.14 -5.65
CA ALA A 37 9.28 -24.39 -4.65
C ALA A 37 8.71 -25.10 -3.42
N LYS A 38 9.51 -25.98 -2.80
CA LYS A 38 9.24 -26.49 -1.47
C LYS A 38 9.22 -25.33 -0.48
N ALA A 39 8.30 -25.36 0.49
CA ALA A 39 8.18 -24.33 1.51
C ALA A 39 9.51 -24.12 2.26
N ILE A 40 9.79 -22.86 2.61
CA ILE A 40 10.90 -22.52 3.51
C ILE A 40 10.62 -23.11 4.89
N VAL A 41 11.63 -23.70 5.48
CA VAL A 41 11.56 -24.32 6.82
C VAL A 41 11.98 -23.30 7.89
N LEU A 42 11.17 -23.18 8.94
CA LEU A 42 11.51 -22.45 10.15
C LEU A 42 12.40 -23.33 11.03
N ARG A 43 13.72 -23.21 10.88
CA ARG A 43 14.68 -24.01 11.65
C ARG A 43 14.71 -23.62 13.10
N GLU A 44 14.77 -22.33 13.39
CA GLU A 44 14.85 -21.81 14.75
C GLU A 44 14.06 -20.51 14.85
N VAL A 45 13.26 -20.38 15.89
CA VAL A 45 12.67 -19.10 16.32
C VAL A 45 13.05 -18.88 17.78
N ARG A 46 13.81 -17.83 18.04
CA ARG A 46 14.20 -17.40 19.38
C ARG A 46 13.56 -16.07 19.70
N MET A 47 12.83 -16.01 20.79
CA MET A 47 12.16 -14.81 21.28
C MET A 47 12.71 -14.47 22.67
N GLN A 48 13.24 -13.25 22.84
CA GLN A 48 13.73 -12.74 24.10
C GLN A 48 13.01 -11.44 24.44
N THR A 49 12.25 -11.43 25.51
CA THR A 49 11.47 -10.29 25.96
C THR A 49 11.96 -9.80 27.31
N GLU A 50 12.23 -8.52 27.42
CA GLU A 50 12.46 -7.83 28.69
C GLU A 50 11.25 -6.93 29.00
N VAL A 51 10.72 -7.05 30.20
CA VAL A 51 9.63 -6.20 30.71
C VAL A 51 10.19 -5.35 31.85
N LEU A 52 10.17 -4.05 31.66
CA LEU A 52 10.65 -3.08 32.63
C LEU A 52 9.74 -1.83 32.62
N ALA A 53 9.33 -1.38 33.79
CA ALA A 53 8.55 -0.14 33.96
C ALA A 53 7.30 -0.04 33.05
N GLY A 54 6.61 -1.15 32.81
CA GLY A 54 5.43 -1.21 31.94
C GLY A 54 5.73 -1.20 30.43
N GLN A 55 6.98 -1.36 30.05
CA GLN A 55 7.42 -1.54 28.68
C GLN A 55 7.94 -2.94 28.44
N ALA A 56 7.59 -3.53 27.32
CA ALA A 56 8.16 -4.77 26.84
C ALA A 56 9.03 -4.51 25.60
N THR A 57 10.23 -5.03 25.58
CA THR A 57 11.11 -5.04 24.41
C THR A 57 11.38 -6.50 24.04
N THR A 58 11.00 -6.89 22.84
CA THR A 58 11.15 -8.26 22.36
C THR A 58 12.12 -8.29 21.17
N ARG A 59 13.18 -9.10 21.28
CA ARG A 59 14.06 -9.49 20.19
C ARG A 59 13.57 -10.82 19.63
N VAL A 60 13.20 -10.85 18.36
CA VAL A 60 12.79 -12.06 17.64
C VAL A 60 13.87 -12.40 16.62
N GLU A 61 14.48 -13.56 16.74
CA GLU A 61 15.45 -14.09 15.80
C GLU A 61 14.85 -15.30 15.08
N ILE A 62 14.80 -15.25 13.75
CA ILE A 62 14.20 -16.27 12.89
C ILE A 62 15.27 -16.81 11.96
N LYS A 63 15.55 -18.10 12.03
CA LYS A 63 16.46 -18.81 11.13
C LYS A 63 15.66 -19.59 10.08
N LEU A 64 15.71 -19.09 8.86
CA LEU A 64 15.05 -19.66 7.69
C LEU A 64 15.98 -20.67 7.00
N PHE A 65 15.45 -21.77 6.49
CA PHE A 65 16.19 -22.74 5.68
C PHE A 65 15.47 -22.96 4.34
N ASN A 66 16.21 -22.83 3.26
CA ASN A 66 15.73 -23.12 1.91
C ASN A 66 16.08 -24.56 1.52
N PRO A 67 15.11 -25.48 1.48
CA PRO A 67 15.37 -26.90 1.11
C PRO A 67 15.44 -27.11 -0.41
N ASN A 68 15.40 -26.04 -1.21
CA ASN A 68 15.47 -26.13 -2.66
C ASN A 68 16.91 -25.99 -3.16
N ASN A 69 17.19 -26.54 -4.32
CA ASN A 69 18.50 -26.46 -5.00
C ASN A 69 18.67 -25.15 -5.82
N ARG A 70 17.86 -24.13 -5.55
CA ARG A 70 17.88 -22.83 -6.22
C ARG A 70 17.67 -21.71 -5.22
N VAL A 71 18.13 -20.53 -5.60
CA VAL A 71 17.93 -19.29 -4.83
C VAL A 71 16.46 -18.86 -4.90
N LEU A 72 15.91 -18.44 -3.75
CA LEU A 72 14.53 -17.98 -3.63
C LEU A 72 14.44 -16.56 -3.05
N GLU A 73 13.35 -15.88 -3.36
CA GLU A 73 12.89 -14.69 -2.63
C GLU A 73 11.77 -15.10 -1.67
N GLY A 74 11.85 -14.62 -0.43
CA GLY A 74 10.82 -14.83 0.59
C GLY A 74 10.17 -13.52 1.02
N GLU A 75 8.87 -13.54 1.20
CA GLU A 75 8.11 -12.46 1.81
C GLU A 75 7.44 -12.97 3.08
N LEU A 76 7.86 -12.41 4.23
CA LEU A 76 7.27 -12.68 5.54
C LEU A 76 6.29 -11.54 5.88
N GLN A 77 5.01 -11.86 5.99
CA GLN A 77 3.98 -10.95 6.50
C GLN A 77 3.61 -11.33 7.93
N PHE A 78 3.50 -10.35 8.80
CA PHE A 78 3.11 -10.57 10.19
C PHE A 78 2.35 -9.37 10.78
N PRO A 79 1.26 -9.64 11.53
CA PRO A 79 0.56 -8.61 12.28
C PRO A 79 1.27 -8.34 13.60
N LEU A 80 1.22 -7.11 14.08
CA LEU A 80 1.55 -6.75 15.45
C LEU A 80 0.30 -6.38 16.23
N LEU A 81 0.32 -6.60 17.54
CA LEU A 81 -0.76 -6.18 18.44
C LEU A 81 -0.79 -4.64 18.57
N ASP A 82 -1.94 -4.09 18.96
CA ASP A 82 -2.04 -2.65 19.21
C ASP A 82 -1.02 -2.21 20.27
N GLY A 83 -0.33 -1.11 19.97
CA GLY A 83 0.76 -0.59 20.79
C GLY A 83 2.13 -1.26 20.60
N GLN A 84 2.23 -2.30 19.77
CA GLN A 84 3.51 -2.86 19.34
C GLN A 84 4.05 -2.11 18.10
N GLN A 85 5.35 -1.94 18.04
CA GLN A 85 6.04 -1.33 16.90
C GLN A 85 7.41 -1.96 16.69
N VAL A 86 7.81 -2.15 15.42
CA VAL A 86 9.17 -2.55 15.08
C VAL A 86 10.09 -1.34 15.22
N THR A 87 11.14 -1.50 16.02
CA THR A 87 12.18 -0.49 16.32
C THR A 87 13.56 -0.90 15.83
N GLY A 88 13.68 -2.01 15.13
CA GLY A 88 14.94 -2.45 14.54
C GLY A 88 14.80 -3.71 13.71
N PHE A 89 15.66 -3.81 12.71
CA PHE A 89 15.76 -4.94 11.80
C PHE A 89 17.24 -5.22 11.51
N ALA A 90 17.65 -6.48 11.51
CA ALA A 90 18.95 -6.90 11.05
C ALA A 90 18.83 -8.17 10.20
N LEU A 91 19.71 -8.31 9.23
CA LEU A 91 19.79 -9.44 8.33
C LEU A 91 21.21 -10.03 8.37
N ASP A 92 21.31 -11.35 8.31
CA ASP A 92 22.58 -12.03 8.13
C ASP A 92 23.13 -11.76 6.73
N ILE A 93 24.29 -11.13 6.65
CA ILE A 93 25.08 -10.89 5.44
C ILE A 93 26.44 -11.54 5.64
N ASN A 94 26.72 -12.60 4.88
CA ASN A 94 27.99 -13.31 4.92
C ASN A 94 28.38 -13.81 6.33
N GLY A 95 27.39 -14.27 7.11
CA GLY A 95 27.59 -14.80 8.47
C GLY A 95 27.65 -13.74 9.58
N SER A 96 27.47 -12.46 9.26
CA SER A 96 27.43 -11.37 10.22
C SER A 96 26.08 -10.65 10.19
N LEU A 97 25.51 -10.35 11.34
CA LEU A 97 24.24 -9.60 11.42
C LEU A 97 24.49 -8.12 11.13
N ARG A 98 23.94 -7.63 10.04
CA ARG A 98 23.98 -6.22 9.64
C ARG A 98 22.69 -5.52 9.99
N GLN A 99 22.81 -4.38 10.67
CA GLN A 99 21.68 -3.52 11.03
C GLN A 99 21.14 -2.81 9.80
N ALA A 100 19.81 -2.69 9.72
CA ALA A 100 19.15 -1.98 8.66
C ALA A 100 19.25 -0.46 8.83
N SER A 101 19.27 0.23 7.69
CA SER A 101 19.24 1.69 7.61
C SER A 101 17.81 2.18 7.31
N PRO A 102 17.35 3.25 7.96
CA PRO A 102 16.05 3.85 7.68
C PRO A 102 16.07 4.55 6.31
N VAL A 103 14.97 4.41 5.57
CA VAL A 103 14.80 4.97 4.23
C VAL A 103 13.33 5.35 4.01
N PRO A 104 13.02 6.40 3.21
CA PRO A 104 11.65 6.67 2.78
C PRO A 104 11.05 5.42 2.09
N LYS A 105 9.81 5.07 2.43
CA LYS A 105 9.19 3.79 2.03
C LYS A 105 9.26 3.52 0.52
N ALA A 106 8.80 4.46 -0.30
CA ALA A 106 8.83 4.32 -1.76
C ALA A 106 10.26 4.19 -2.30
N ARG A 107 11.22 4.87 -1.67
CA ARG A 107 12.64 4.78 -2.03
C ARG A 107 13.23 3.42 -1.66
N GLY A 108 12.86 2.88 -0.49
CA GLY A 108 13.26 1.54 -0.06
C GLY A 108 12.80 0.46 -1.03
N GLN A 109 11.56 0.54 -1.50
CA GLN A 109 11.01 -0.38 -2.51
C GLN A 109 11.77 -0.29 -3.84
N GLU A 110 12.01 0.91 -4.34
CA GLU A 110 12.79 1.13 -5.57
C GLU A 110 14.18 0.50 -5.47
N ILE A 111 14.90 0.79 -4.37
CA ILE A 111 16.25 0.28 -4.14
C ILE A 111 16.24 -1.25 -4.06
N PHE A 112 15.32 -1.83 -3.28
CA PHE A 112 15.19 -3.28 -3.16
C PHE A 112 14.99 -3.95 -4.52
N GLU A 113 14.10 -3.41 -5.36
CA GLU A 113 13.82 -3.95 -6.68
C GLU A 113 15.00 -3.79 -7.66
N ASP A 114 15.71 -2.65 -7.61
CA ASP A 114 16.88 -2.42 -8.45
C ASP A 114 18.04 -3.35 -8.09
N ILE A 115 18.31 -3.54 -6.80
CA ILE A 115 19.37 -4.42 -6.31
C ILE A 115 19.03 -5.90 -6.57
N ARG A 116 17.79 -6.31 -6.34
CA ARG A 116 17.30 -7.65 -6.63
C ARG A 116 17.52 -8.01 -8.13
N ARG A 117 17.25 -7.07 -9.04
CA ARG A 117 17.52 -7.26 -10.48
C ARG A 117 19.00 -7.48 -10.79
N ARG A 118 19.88 -6.90 -9.98
CA ARG A 118 21.33 -7.11 -10.08
C ARG A 118 21.82 -8.40 -9.39
N ARG A 119 20.90 -9.16 -8.77
CA ARG A 119 21.17 -10.39 -7.99
C ARG A 119 22.11 -10.20 -6.81
N VAL A 120 22.03 -9.03 -6.17
CA VAL A 120 22.71 -8.69 -4.92
C VAL A 120 21.72 -8.81 -3.76
N ASP A 121 22.21 -8.90 -2.52
CA ASP A 121 21.47 -9.24 -1.30
C ASP A 121 20.75 -8.04 -0.65
N PRO A 122 19.46 -7.72 -0.95
CA PRO A 122 18.71 -6.75 -0.15
C PRO A 122 17.79 -7.42 0.87
N GLY A 123 17.58 -6.75 2.01
CA GLY A 123 16.48 -7.01 2.92
C GLY A 123 15.66 -5.74 3.12
N LEU A 124 14.33 -5.81 3.01
CA LEU A 124 13.44 -4.65 3.16
C LEU A 124 12.31 -4.96 4.12
N LEU A 125 12.21 -4.17 5.19
CA LEU A 125 11.11 -4.22 6.16
C LEU A 125 10.25 -2.97 6.06
N GLU A 126 8.95 -3.14 5.89
CA GLU A 126 7.96 -2.11 5.69
C GLU A 126 6.77 -2.27 6.64
N ALA A 127 6.23 -1.17 7.13
CA ALA A 127 4.89 -1.15 7.71
C ALA A 127 3.85 -0.97 6.60
N THR A 128 2.78 -1.76 6.65
CA THR A 128 1.57 -1.57 5.84
C THR A 128 0.42 -1.12 6.72
N ALA A 129 -0.71 -0.73 6.14
CA ALA A 129 -1.85 -0.28 6.91
C ALA A 129 -2.35 -1.37 7.90
N GLY A 130 -2.88 -0.96 9.05
CA GLY A 130 -3.45 -1.87 10.04
C GLY A 130 -2.43 -2.58 10.94
N ASN A 131 -1.32 -1.93 11.24
CA ASN A 131 -0.23 -2.48 12.06
C ASN A 131 0.30 -3.83 11.54
N GLN A 132 0.28 -4.00 10.21
CA GLN A 132 0.85 -5.13 9.51
C GLN A 132 2.26 -4.78 9.07
N TYR A 133 3.14 -5.78 9.07
CA TYR A 133 4.52 -5.62 8.63
C TYR A 133 4.84 -6.64 7.55
N LYS A 134 5.67 -6.21 6.61
CA LYS A 134 6.09 -6.98 5.45
C LYS A 134 7.61 -6.93 5.36
N LEU A 135 8.22 -8.10 5.45
CA LEU A 135 9.66 -8.26 5.31
C LEU A 135 9.94 -9.04 4.02
N ARG A 136 10.66 -8.42 3.09
CA ARG A 136 11.18 -9.09 1.90
C ARG A 136 12.65 -9.41 2.10
N VAL A 137 13.02 -10.65 1.83
CA VAL A 137 14.39 -11.15 1.96
C VAL A 137 14.82 -11.82 0.65
N TYR A 138 15.91 -11.36 0.09
CA TYR A 138 16.55 -11.94 -1.09
C TYR A 138 18.09 -11.82 -0.94
N PRO A 139 18.86 -12.81 -1.39
CA PRO A 139 18.47 -14.18 -1.71
C PRO A 139 18.33 -15.04 -0.44
N ILE A 140 17.49 -16.07 -0.53
CA ILE A 140 17.58 -17.21 0.37
C ILE A 140 18.31 -18.31 -0.40
N PHE A 141 19.60 -18.49 -0.13
CA PHE A 141 20.46 -19.35 -0.92
C PHE A 141 20.01 -20.81 -0.92
N ALA A 142 20.31 -21.54 -2.01
CA ALA A 142 19.98 -22.96 -2.18
C ALA A 142 20.62 -23.81 -1.06
N ASN A 143 19.82 -24.69 -0.43
CA ASN A 143 20.25 -25.57 0.67
C ASN A 143 21.01 -24.85 1.81
N ASN A 144 20.64 -23.59 2.10
CA ASN A 144 21.33 -22.76 3.06
C ASN A 144 20.35 -22.03 4.00
N HIS A 145 20.87 -21.40 5.02
CA HIS A 145 20.16 -20.65 6.05
C HIS A 145 20.22 -19.14 5.80
N ARG A 146 19.18 -18.45 6.30
CA ARG A 146 19.15 -16.98 6.38
C ARG A 146 18.59 -16.59 7.75
N THR A 147 19.30 -15.73 8.48
CA THR A 147 18.89 -15.26 9.80
C THR A 147 18.34 -13.85 9.71
N VAL A 148 17.16 -13.65 10.29
CA VAL A 148 16.46 -12.38 10.40
C VAL A 148 16.31 -12.04 11.87
N VAL A 149 16.58 -10.79 12.26
CA VAL A 149 16.35 -10.30 13.61
C VAL A 149 15.43 -9.09 13.58
N LEU A 150 14.39 -9.11 14.41
CA LEU A 150 13.43 -8.02 14.59
C LEU A 150 13.46 -7.56 16.05
N ASN A 151 13.49 -6.26 16.29
CA ASN A 151 13.28 -5.67 17.60
C ASN A 151 11.90 -5.04 17.65
N ILE A 152 11.07 -5.42 18.64
CA ILE A 152 9.70 -4.97 18.79
C ILE A 152 9.55 -4.34 20.17
N THR A 153 9.00 -3.14 20.26
CA THR A 153 8.66 -2.48 21.52
C THR A 153 7.16 -2.42 21.72
N GLN A 154 6.71 -2.49 22.98
CA GLN A 154 5.30 -2.41 23.35
C GLN A 154 5.15 -1.71 24.70
N ALA A 155 4.27 -0.71 24.76
CA ALA A 155 3.75 -0.21 26.03
C ALA A 155 2.66 -1.13 26.52
N LEU A 156 2.87 -1.78 27.67
CA LEU A 156 1.89 -2.68 28.26
C LEU A 156 0.73 -1.87 28.88
N ARG A 157 -0.50 -2.27 28.59
CA ARG A 157 -1.68 -1.66 29.20
C ARG A 157 -1.80 -2.09 30.66
N PRO A 158 -1.79 -1.15 31.59
CA PRO A 158 -1.96 -1.47 33.00
C PRO A 158 -3.42 -1.83 33.28
N GLN A 159 -3.62 -2.76 34.20
CA GLN A 159 -4.94 -3.15 34.73
C GLN A 159 -5.28 -2.36 36.01
N ALA A 160 -6.57 -2.40 36.42
CA ALA A 160 -7.03 -1.69 37.62
C ALA A 160 -6.34 -2.13 38.91
N ASP A 161 -5.89 -3.40 38.97
CA ASP A 161 -5.15 -3.98 40.10
C ASP A 161 -3.67 -3.60 40.14
N GLY A 162 -3.23 -2.86 39.12
CA GLY A 162 -1.84 -2.44 39.05
C GLY A 162 -0.89 -3.36 38.35
N THR A 163 -1.37 -4.42 37.78
CA THR A 163 -0.62 -5.31 36.91
C THR A 163 -0.74 -4.91 35.45
N ALA A 164 -0.01 -5.55 34.58
CA ALA A 164 -0.17 -5.44 33.14
C ALA A 164 -0.13 -6.84 32.51
N VAL A 165 -0.72 -7.00 31.33
CA VAL A 165 -0.70 -8.28 30.63
C VAL A 165 0.21 -8.18 29.42
N LEU A 166 1.25 -9.01 29.42
CA LEU A 166 2.07 -9.29 28.25
C LEU A 166 1.44 -10.45 27.48
N GLN A 167 1.24 -10.26 26.17
CA GLN A 167 0.75 -11.29 25.26
C GLN A 167 1.79 -11.57 24.19
N VAL A 168 2.22 -12.82 24.06
CA VAL A 168 3.17 -13.26 23.05
C VAL A 168 2.51 -14.33 22.18
N PRO A 169 2.27 -14.06 20.87
CA PRO A 169 1.72 -15.06 19.98
C PRO A 169 2.75 -16.15 19.69
N LEU A 170 2.32 -17.40 19.70
CA LEU A 170 3.17 -18.58 19.49
C LEU A 170 2.73 -19.40 18.25
N MET A 171 1.85 -18.83 17.42
CA MET A 171 1.40 -19.42 16.16
C MET A 171 2.32 -19.04 15.01
N PHE A 172 2.63 -20.01 14.17
CA PHE A 172 3.38 -19.85 12.93
C PHE A 172 2.64 -20.60 11.81
N SER A 173 2.87 -20.21 10.55
CA SER A 173 2.20 -20.82 9.39
C SER A 173 2.70 -22.24 9.09
N SER A 174 3.82 -22.65 9.66
CA SER A 174 4.40 -23.99 9.57
C SER A 174 5.05 -24.36 10.89
N ALA A 175 5.35 -25.64 11.06
CA ALA A 175 6.08 -26.12 12.23
C ALA A 175 7.45 -25.46 12.32
N VAL A 176 7.84 -25.07 13.56
CA VAL A 176 9.16 -24.55 13.91
C VAL A 176 9.98 -25.68 14.47
N GLU A 177 11.13 -26.01 13.87
CA GLU A 177 11.94 -27.14 14.33
C GLU A 177 12.49 -26.92 15.75
N ALA A 178 12.92 -25.70 16.09
CA ALA A 178 13.35 -25.31 17.43
C ALA A 178 12.75 -23.96 17.83
N LEU A 179 11.82 -23.95 18.79
CA LEU A 179 11.26 -22.75 19.40
C LEU A 179 11.88 -22.53 20.78
N SER A 180 12.42 -21.34 21.03
CA SER A 180 12.85 -20.90 22.35
C SER A 180 12.27 -19.53 22.68
N LEU A 181 11.70 -19.40 23.87
CA LEU A 181 11.14 -18.15 24.39
C LEU A 181 11.69 -17.91 25.80
N GLU A 182 12.18 -16.71 26.05
CA GLU A 182 12.56 -16.22 27.36
C GLU A 182 11.89 -14.87 27.61
N VAL A 183 11.16 -14.75 28.71
CA VAL A 183 10.59 -13.48 29.18
C VAL A 183 11.20 -13.16 30.54
N ARG A 184 11.83 -11.98 30.66
CA ARG A 184 12.40 -11.47 31.91
C ARG A 184 11.59 -10.27 32.37
N ALA A 185 10.86 -10.42 33.46
CA ALA A 185 10.21 -9.31 34.16
C ALA A 185 11.19 -8.75 35.20
N ILE A 186 11.49 -7.45 35.11
CA ILE A 186 12.54 -6.77 35.90
C ILE A 186 11.87 -5.62 36.69
N GLY A 187 12.19 -5.50 37.96
CA GLY A 187 11.74 -4.42 38.83
C GLY A 187 11.18 -4.91 40.17
N ALA A 188 10.75 -4.01 41.03
CA ALA A 188 10.15 -4.32 42.30
C ALA A 188 8.91 -5.21 42.13
N ASN A 189 8.80 -6.27 42.94
CA ASN A 189 7.75 -7.27 42.88
C ASN A 189 7.73 -8.13 41.59
N ALA A 190 8.84 -8.27 40.88
CA ALA A 190 8.88 -9.13 39.67
C ALA A 190 8.46 -10.58 40.03
N ALA A 191 8.71 -11.06 41.27
CA ALA A 191 8.27 -12.36 41.76
C ALA A 191 6.75 -12.58 41.69
N ALA A 192 5.94 -11.50 41.71
CA ALA A 192 4.47 -11.55 41.57
C ALA A 192 3.98 -11.82 40.13
N THR A 193 4.89 -11.96 39.15
CA THR A 193 4.52 -12.37 37.78
C THR A 193 3.76 -13.68 37.78
N ARG A 194 2.61 -13.73 37.12
CA ARG A 194 1.77 -14.94 37.01
C ARG A 194 1.62 -15.35 35.55
N VAL A 195 1.62 -16.67 35.32
CA VAL A 195 1.27 -17.24 34.01
C VAL A 195 -0.24 -17.37 33.96
N LEU A 196 -0.90 -16.60 33.10
CA LEU A 196 -2.36 -16.64 32.91
C LEU A 196 -2.75 -17.72 31.90
N ARG A 197 -1.96 -17.82 30.81
CA ARG A 197 -2.12 -18.81 29.76
C ARG A 197 -0.74 -19.15 29.18
N ALA A 198 -0.48 -20.42 29.00
CA ALA A 198 0.73 -20.90 28.39
C ALA A 198 0.54 -22.33 27.84
N PRO A 199 1.32 -22.75 26.85
CA PRO A 199 1.48 -24.17 26.52
C PRO A 199 2.14 -24.91 27.66
N ASP A 200 1.96 -26.23 27.68
CA ASP A 200 2.59 -27.10 28.68
C ASP A 200 4.13 -26.95 28.68
N GLY A 201 4.75 -27.12 29.86
CA GLY A 201 6.21 -27.13 30.06
C GLY A 201 6.86 -25.75 30.03
N VAL A 202 6.11 -24.71 30.31
CA VAL A 202 6.65 -23.40 30.69
C VAL A 202 7.28 -23.50 32.09
N VAL A 203 8.51 -22.98 32.20
CA VAL A 203 9.27 -22.95 33.47
C VAL A 203 9.38 -21.50 33.93
N LYS A 204 8.98 -21.25 35.19
CA LYS A 204 9.11 -19.95 35.85
C LYS A 204 10.19 -20.06 36.95
N THR A 205 11.15 -19.14 36.96
CA THR A 205 12.14 -18.97 37.99
C THR A 205 12.19 -17.53 38.47
N SER A 206 12.40 -17.31 39.77
CA SER A 206 12.53 -15.95 40.33
C SER A 206 13.85 -15.81 41.07
N GLU A 207 14.54 -14.70 40.83
CA GLU A 207 15.80 -14.32 41.48
C GLU A 207 15.49 -13.17 42.44
N GLY A 208 15.13 -13.53 43.68
CA GLY A 208 14.58 -12.59 44.65
C GLY A 208 13.31 -11.96 44.16
N ASP A 209 13.01 -10.71 44.59
CA ASP A 209 11.87 -9.94 44.17
C ASP A 209 12.11 -9.07 42.91
N ALA A 210 13.37 -9.03 42.43
CA ALA A 210 13.79 -8.09 41.39
C ALA A 210 13.69 -8.64 39.97
N VAL A 211 13.81 -9.94 39.75
CA VAL A 211 13.78 -10.56 38.44
C VAL A 211 13.00 -11.87 38.46
N THR A 212 12.06 -11.99 37.52
CA THR A 212 11.38 -13.26 37.23
C THR A 212 11.58 -13.61 35.77
N THR A 213 12.01 -14.82 35.50
CA THR A 213 12.25 -15.36 34.18
C THR A 213 11.23 -16.47 33.88
N VAL A 214 10.58 -16.37 32.73
CA VAL A 214 9.67 -17.40 32.19
C VAL A 214 10.28 -17.94 30.91
N ARG A 215 10.50 -19.27 30.84
CA ARG A 215 11.12 -19.94 29.70
C ARG A 215 10.22 -21.02 29.11
N LEU A 216 10.28 -21.13 27.78
CA LEU A 216 9.69 -22.22 27.00
C LEU A 216 10.71 -22.67 25.94
N ALA A 217 10.94 -23.99 25.83
CA ALA A 217 11.72 -24.58 24.75
C ALA A 217 10.94 -25.78 24.18
N ARG A 218 10.82 -25.83 22.85
CA ARG A 218 10.08 -26.88 22.13
C ARG A 218 10.79 -27.26 20.84
N SER A 219 10.70 -28.53 20.48
CA SER A 219 11.11 -29.05 19.18
C SER A 219 9.86 -29.37 18.35
N ASN A 220 9.93 -29.14 17.04
CA ASN A 220 8.85 -29.36 16.07
C ASN A 220 7.53 -28.72 16.52
N TRP A 221 7.62 -27.45 16.91
CA TRP A 221 6.50 -26.71 17.46
C TRP A 221 5.47 -26.34 16.38
N LEU A 222 4.24 -26.78 16.58
CA LEU A 222 3.05 -26.30 15.88
C LEU A 222 1.97 -26.04 16.91
N ALA A 223 1.54 -24.78 17.03
CA ALA A 223 0.55 -24.38 18.02
C ALA A 223 -0.84 -24.95 17.67
N GLU A 224 -1.54 -25.49 18.68
CA GLU A 224 -2.97 -25.81 18.58
C GLU A 224 -3.79 -24.56 18.87
N GLN A 225 -4.65 -24.21 17.91
CA GLN A 225 -5.51 -23.03 18.04
C GLN A 225 -6.40 -23.12 19.29
N GLY A 226 -6.45 -22.07 20.06
CA GLY A 226 -7.28 -21.98 21.28
C GLY A 226 -6.66 -22.64 22.51
N ARG A 227 -5.58 -23.46 22.40
CA ARG A 227 -4.96 -24.17 23.50
C ARG A 227 -3.53 -23.74 23.79
N SER A 228 -2.69 -23.68 22.78
CA SER A 228 -1.24 -23.41 22.93
C SER A 228 -0.76 -22.24 22.08
N ASP A 229 -1.67 -21.45 21.54
CA ASP A 229 -1.41 -20.38 20.57
C ASP A 229 -0.87 -19.08 21.18
N TRP A 230 -0.92 -18.91 22.51
CA TRP A 230 -0.48 -17.71 23.21
C TRP A 230 0.26 -18.03 24.51
N LEU A 231 1.30 -17.23 24.80
CA LEU A 231 1.78 -17.03 26.18
C LEU A 231 1.18 -15.71 26.70
N GLN A 232 0.46 -15.77 27.80
CA GLN A 232 -0.05 -14.59 28.52
C GLN A 232 0.50 -14.55 29.93
N LEU A 233 1.18 -13.46 30.24
CA LEU A 233 1.78 -13.22 31.56
C LEU A 233 1.15 -11.97 32.16
N GLN A 234 0.64 -12.10 33.38
CA GLN A 234 0.38 -10.97 34.24
C GLN A 234 1.69 -10.56 34.89
N VAL A 235 2.20 -9.39 34.53
CA VAL A 235 3.45 -8.85 35.06
C VAL A 235 3.15 -7.71 36.03
N PRO A 236 3.98 -7.46 37.03
CA PRO A 236 3.84 -6.25 37.82
C PRO A 236 3.90 -5.04 36.89
N GLY A 237 2.84 -4.29 36.84
CA GLY A 237 2.82 -3.02 36.14
C GLY A 237 3.67 -1.98 36.91
N SER A 238 3.92 -0.84 36.29
CA SER A 238 4.54 0.31 36.97
C SER A 238 3.63 0.92 38.06
N VAL A 239 2.69 0.13 38.60
CA VAL A 239 1.63 0.60 39.46
C VAL A 239 2.06 0.67 40.92
N GLN A 240 2.79 1.68 41.17
CA GLN A 240 2.75 2.28 42.50
C GLN A 240 1.54 3.21 42.55
N LYS A 241 0.93 3.38 43.72
CA LYS A 241 -0.05 4.43 44.01
C LYS A 241 0.51 5.84 43.82
N THR A 242 1.74 5.94 43.34
CA THR A 242 2.56 7.15 43.18
C THR A 242 2.95 7.29 41.70
N THR A 243 3.17 8.52 41.28
CA THR A 243 3.75 8.84 39.98
C THR A 243 5.14 8.23 39.81
N VAL A 244 5.34 7.50 38.70
CA VAL A 244 6.65 6.96 38.32
C VAL A 244 7.14 7.71 37.09
N SER A 245 8.29 8.39 37.21
CA SER A 245 8.97 9.02 36.09
C SER A 245 10.32 8.34 35.84
N THR A 246 10.63 8.04 34.58
CA THR A 246 11.89 7.48 34.11
C THR A 246 12.49 8.44 33.10
N THR A 247 13.84 8.57 33.12
CA THR A 247 14.58 9.36 32.14
C THR A 247 15.58 8.48 31.39
N GLY A 248 15.86 8.85 30.16
CA GLY A 248 16.84 8.13 29.35
C GLY A 248 17.46 9.06 28.30
N GLN A 249 18.57 8.59 27.70
CA GLN A 249 19.29 9.36 26.70
C GLN A 249 19.20 8.70 25.32
N TRP A 250 19.05 9.53 24.30
CA TRP A 250 19.08 9.15 22.89
C TRP A 250 19.75 10.26 22.07
N ALA A 251 20.80 9.92 21.31
CA ALA A 251 21.55 10.86 20.47
C ALA A 251 21.93 12.17 21.19
N GLY A 252 22.38 12.07 22.45
CA GLY A 252 22.81 13.20 23.25
C GLY A 252 21.69 14.04 23.88
N LYS A 253 20.43 13.68 23.67
CA LYS A 253 19.25 14.35 24.25
C LYS A 253 18.68 13.51 25.39
N THR A 254 18.16 14.16 26.42
CA THR A 254 17.47 13.51 27.54
C THR A 254 15.96 13.49 27.29
N TYR A 255 15.34 12.31 27.41
CA TYR A 255 13.90 12.12 27.32
C TYR A 255 13.36 11.64 28.67
N PHE A 256 12.10 11.90 28.94
CA PHE A 256 11.40 11.34 30.08
C PHE A 256 10.12 10.65 29.67
N LEU A 257 9.69 9.68 30.49
CA LEU A 257 8.41 9.00 30.44
C LEU A 257 7.83 8.95 31.85
N ALA A 258 6.64 9.49 32.05
CA ALA A 258 5.96 9.50 33.34
C ALA A 258 4.61 8.78 33.24
N HIS A 259 4.37 7.87 34.19
CA HIS A 259 3.10 7.20 34.40
C HIS A 259 2.45 7.73 35.67
N VAL A 260 1.23 8.27 35.54
CA VAL A 260 0.56 8.99 36.62
C VAL A 260 -0.73 8.27 36.97
N PRO A 261 -0.88 7.72 38.19
CA PRO A 261 -2.13 7.20 38.65
C PRO A 261 -3.12 8.34 38.89
N PHE A 262 -4.38 8.12 38.55
CA PHE A 262 -5.43 9.07 38.69
C PHE A 262 -6.71 8.37 39.18
N GLN A 263 -7.08 8.59 40.40
CA GLN A 263 -8.31 7.99 40.96
C GLN A 263 -9.47 8.96 40.81
N ASP A 264 -10.48 8.54 40.06
CA ASP A 264 -11.78 9.20 40.03
C ASP A 264 -12.88 8.16 39.81
N GLN A 265 -14.09 8.51 40.29
CA GLN A 265 -15.27 7.69 40.03
C GLN A 265 -15.74 7.92 38.59
N ALA A 266 -15.99 6.85 37.86
CA ALA A 266 -16.57 6.92 36.53
C ALA A 266 -17.99 7.53 36.62
N VAL A 267 -18.22 8.60 35.88
CA VAL A 267 -19.51 9.26 35.77
C VAL A 267 -20.23 8.72 34.56
N LEU A 268 -21.44 8.15 34.78
CA LEU A 268 -22.23 7.61 33.67
C LEU A 268 -22.65 8.73 32.71
N ARG A 269 -22.67 8.42 31.42
CA ARG A 269 -23.26 9.28 30.40
C ARG A 269 -24.76 9.33 30.56
N PRO A 270 -25.41 10.46 30.25
CA PRO A 270 -26.87 10.48 30.08
C PRO A 270 -27.29 9.40 29.06
N GLN A 271 -28.45 8.82 29.24
CA GLN A 271 -28.98 7.89 28.25
C GLN A 271 -29.24 8.63 26.93
N PRO A 272 -28.72 8.20 25.79
CA PRO A 272 -28.98 8.83 24.50
C PRO A 272 -30.41 8.59 24.05
N GLN A 273 -31.03 9.59 23.41
CA GLN A 273 -32.34 9.44 22.76
C GLN A 273 -32.17 8.95 21.32
N HIS A 274 -31.08 9.37 20.66
CA HIS A 274 -30.76 9.02 19.28
C HIS A 274 -29.31 8.52 19.17
N ILE A 275 -29.15 7.30 18.70
CA ILE A 275 -27.84 6.68 18.42
C ILE A 275 -27.65 6.55 16.90
N ALA A 276 -26.54 7.03 16.37
CA ALA A 276 -26.08 6.66 15.06
C ALA A 276 -25.17 5.41 15.18
N LEU A 277 -25.60 4.29 14.63
CA LEU A 277 -24.79 3.08 14.55
C LEU A 277 -24.20 2.99 13.12
N VAL A 278 -22.94 3.34 12.99
CA VAL A 278 -22.18 3.21 11.74
C VAL A 278 -21.54 1.83 11.71
N TRP A 279 -21.99 1.01 10.76
CA TRP A 279 -21.57 -0.37 10.62
C TRP A 279 -20.74 -0.53 9.34
N ASP A 280 -19.46 -0.78 9.49
CA ASP A 280 -18.59 -1.14 8.36
C ASP A 280 -18.89 -2.59 7.97
N ALA A 281 -19.46 -2.75 6.77
CA ALA A 281 -19.82 -4.05 6.22
C ALA A 281 -18.92 -4.43 5.04
N SER A 282 -17.68 -3.89 4.99
CA SER A 282 -16.69 -4.23 3.98
C SER A 282 -16.19 -5.67 4.09
N GLY A 283 -15.61 -6.17 3.02
CA GLY A 283 -15.01 -7.50 2.98
C GLY A 283 -13.86 -7.70 3.96
N ALA A 284 -13.18 -6.64 4.39
CA ALA A 284 -12.12 -6.67 5.39
C ALA A 284 -12.65 -7.14 6.77
N LEU A 285 -13.88 -6.77 7.12
CA LEU A 285 -14.47 -7.12 8.42
C LEU A 285 -14.91 -8.59 8.54
N ARG A 286 -14.73 -9.43 7.54
CA ARG A 286 -14.96 -10.90 7.67
C ARG A 286 -14.08 -11.53 8.76
N ALA A 287 -12.92 -10.96 9.04
CA ALA A 287 -12.05 -11.41 10.14
C ALA A 287 -12.35 -10.73 11.49
N HIS A 288 -13.34 -9.85 11.54
CA HIS A 288 -13.80 -9.19 12.76
C HIS A 288 -14.54 -10.16 13.68
N ASN A 289 -14.30 -10.08 15.00
CA ASN A 289 -15.01 -10.91 15.96
C ASN A 289 -16.42 -10.37 16.22
N LEU A 290 -17.33 -10.69 15.30
CA LEU A 290 -18.73 -10.27 15.36
C LEU A 290 -19.42 -10.67 16.69
N ALA A 291 -19.10 -11.85 17.23
CA ALA A 291 -19.70 -12.33 18.46
C ALA A 291 -19.38 -11.41 19.66
N LYS A 292 -18.11 -10.99 19.81
CA LYS A 292 -17.72 -10.03 20.86
C LYS A 292 -18.40 -8.68 20.68
N THR A 293 -18.51 -8.20 19.45
CA THR A 293 -19.17 -6.92 19.17
C THR A 293 -20.65 -6.97 19.49
N LEU A 294 -21.36 -8.02 19.05
CA LEU A 294 -22.77 -8.19 19.35
C LEU A 294 -23.01 -8.38 20.87
N SER A 295 -22.11 -9.09 21.57
CA SER A 295 -22.19 -9.25 23.03
C SER A 295 -22.02 -7.91 23.77
N LEU A 296 -21.11 -7.03 23.31
CA LEU A 296 -20.98 -5.68 23.89
C LEU A 296 -22.23 -4.84 23.63
N LEU A 297 -22.77 -4.88 22.39
CA LEU A 297 -24.00 -4.15 22.04
C LEU A 297 -25.21 -4.67 22.85
N ASP A 298 -25.34 -5.98 23.04
CA ASP A 298 -26.36 -6.61 23.86
C ASP A 298 -26.28 -6.10 25.30
N ALA A 299 -25.08 -6.19 25.90
CA ALA A 299 -24.86 -5.68 27.26
C ALA A 299 -25.16 -4.17 27.37
N TYR A 300 -24.82 -3.39 26.34
CA TYR A 300 -25.09 -1.95 26.32
C TYR A 300 -26.56 -1.63 26.19
N PHE A 301 -27.26 -2.21 25.21
CA PHE A 301 -28.69 -1.97 25.00
C PHE A 301 -29.56 -2.47 26.17
N ALA A 302 -29.15 -3.52 26.86
CA ALA A 302 -29.79 -3.98 28.11
C ALA A 302 -29.76 -2.92 29.24
N THR A 303 -28.85 -1.94 29.16
CA THR A 303 -28.80 -0.84 30.16
C THR A 303 -29.75 0.32 29.87
N LEU A 304 -30.31 0.39 28.66
CA LEU A 304 -31.23 1.45 28.27
C LEU A 304 -32.62 1.25 28.90
N ARG A 305 -33.08 2.24 29.65
CA ARG A 305 -34.36 2.19 30.37
C ARG A 305 -35.51 2.84 29.61
N GLN A 306 -35.18 3.75 28.70
CA GLN A 306 -36.16 4.48 27.87
C GLN A 306 -35.99 4.08 26.40
N PRO A 307 -37.05 4.15 25.59
CA PRO A 307 -36.95 3.93 24.16
C PRO A 307 -35.89 4.86 23.54
N THR A 308 -34.97 4.28 22.76
CA THR A 308 -33.89 4.96 22.07
C THR A 308 -34.00 4.68 20.58
N THR A 309 -33.96 5.71 19.77
CA THR A 309 -33.93 5.56 18.32
C THR A 309 -32.52 5.24 17.85
N VAL A 310 -32.33 4.19 17.06
CA VAL A 310 -31.02 3.82 16.47
C VAL A 310 -31.09 3.92 14.96
N SER A 311 -30.29 4.80 14.37
CA SER A 311 -30.10 4.92 12.93
C SER A 311 -28.92 4.03 12.53
N LEU A 312 -29.18 2.90 11.87
CA LEU A 312 -28.17 2.02 11.29
C LEU A 312 -27.72 2.57 9.95
N ILE A 313 -26.44 2.89 9.81
CA ILE A 313 -25.78 3.38 8.60
C ILE A 313 -24.74 2.33 8.19
N VAL A 314 -25.00 1.65 7.08
CA VAL A 314 -24.09 0.62 6.55
C VAL A 314 -23.12 1.25 5.59
N VAL A 315 -21.81 0.99 5.80
CA VAL A 315 -20.72 1.50 4.99
C VAL A 315 -20.04 0.35 4.24
N ARG A 316 -19.88 0.52 2.93
CA ARG A 316 -19.10 -0.34 2.02
C ARG A 316 -18.35 0.54 1.01
N ASN A 317 -18.24 0.10 -0.24
CA ASN A 317 -17.79 0.94 -1.35
C ASN A 317 -18.67 2.21 -1.54
N THR A 318 -19.87 2.19 -0.99
CA THR A 318 -20.78 3.33 -0.84
C THR A 318 -21.40 3.31 0.55
N VAL A 319 -21.87 4.46 1.02
CA VAL A 319 -22.68 4.57 2.24
C VAL A 319 -24.14 4.34 1.89
N GLU A 320 -24.79 3.37 2.57
CA GLU A 320 -26.20 3.06 2.34
C GLU A 320 -27.12 4.03 3.11
N PRO A 321 -28.35 4.25 2.64
CA PRO A 321 -29.34 5.05 3.37
C PRO A 321 -29.58 4.49 4.77
N ALA A 322 -29.69 5.39 5.78
CA ALA A 322 -29.92 5.01 7.16
C ALA A 322 -31.25 4.26 7.35
N LYS A 323 -31.22 3.13 8.05
CA LYS A 323 -32.39 2.38 8.51
C LYS A 323 -32.65 2.70 9.99
N THR A 324 -33.88 2.98 10.38
CA THR A 324 -34.22 3.39 11.74
C THR A 324 -34.83 2.23 12.52
N PHE A 325 -34.38 2.02 13.76
CA PHE A 325 -34.85 1.02 14.69
C PHE A 325 -35.18 1.69 16.05
N THR A 326 -36.13 1.13 16.78
CA THR A 326 -36.38 1.52 18.16
C THR A 326 -35.88 0.43 19.10
N VAL A 327 -35.04 0.80 20.05
CA VAL A 327 -34.45 -0.07 21.06
C VAL A 327 -34.98 0.38 22.44
N GLY A 328 -35.51 -0.53 23.26
CA GLY A 328 -35.99 -0.17 24.59
C GLY A 328 -36.11 -1.39 25.48
N ASN A 329 -35.88 -1.20 26.80
CA ASN A 329 -35.93 -2.27 27.80
C ASN A 329 -35.13 -3.53 27.43
N GLY A 330 -33.98 -3.37 26.77
CA GLY A 330 -33.12 -4.47 26.33
C GLY A 330 -33.56 -5.16 25.02
N ASN A 331 -34.73 -4.80 24.47
CA ASN A 331 -35.19 -5.41 23.23
C ASN A 331 -34.60 -4.63 22.01
N TRP A 332 -33.72 -5.29 21.33
CA TRP A 332 -33.08 -4.78 20.10
C TRP A 332 -33.01 -5.85 18.99
N ASN A 333 -33.85 -6.90 19.09
CA ASN A 333 -33.81 -8.06 18.20
C ASN A 333 -33.87 -7.69 16.71
N ALA A 334 -34.77 -6.77 16.33
CA ALA A 334 -34.89 -6.34 14.93
C ALA A 334 -33.59 -5.71 14.39
N LEU A 335 -32.88 -4.94 15.19
CA LEU A 335 -31.57 -4.39 14.85
C LEU A 335 -30.51 -5.48 14.81
N GLN A 336 -30.51 -6.41 15.76
CA GLN A 336 -29.57 -7.54 15.80
C GLN A 336 -29.71 -8.44 14.57
N ASP A 337 -30.95 -8.76 14.20
CA ASP A 337 -31.22 -9.56 13.00
C ASP A 337 -30.75 -8.84 11.72
N ALA A 338 -30.98 -7.53 11.62
CA ALA A 338 -30.50 -6.73 10.52
C ALA A 338 -28.96 -6.75 10.42
N LEU A 339 -28.24 -6.60 11.55
CA LEU A 339 -26.78 -6.67 11.57
C LEU A 339 -26.23 -8.06 11.18
N ARG A 340 -26.89 -9.13 11.61
CA ARG A 340 -26.51 -10.51 11.27
C ARG A 340 -26.77 -10.86 9.80
N ALA A 341 -27.84 -10.29 9.24
CA ALA A 341 -28.21 -10.51 7.84
C ALA A 341 -27.33 -9.69 6.85
N GLU A 342 -26.58 -8.72 7.35
CA GLU A 342 -25.84 -7.80 6.50
C GLU A 342 -24.58 -8.48 5.92
N PRO A 343 -24.47 -8.68 4.58
CA PRO A 343 -23.31 -9.35 3.99
C PRO A 343 -22.07 -8.46 4.10
N LEU A 344 -20.93 -9.03 4.51
CA LEU A 344 -19.65 -8.36 4.55
C LEU A 344 -18.97 -8.48 3.18
N ASP A 345 -19.00 -7.39 2.37
CA ASP A 345 -18.56 -7.41 0.97
C ASP A 345 -18.17 -6.02 0.46
N GLY A 346 -17.21 -5.97 -0.47
CA GLY A 346 -16.72 -4.74 -1.08
C GLY A 346 -15.64 -4.04 -0.25
N SER A 347 -15.24 -2.84 -0.71
CA SER A 347 -14.29 -1.96 -0.01
C SER A 347 -14.96 -1.17 1.12
N SER A 348 -14.16 -0.43 1.87
CA SER A 348 -14.61 0.50 2.93
C SER A 348 -14.37 1.94 2.47
N ASN A 349 -15.45 2.70 2.23
CA ASN A 349 -15.44 4.09 1.76
C ASN A 349 -16.39 4.96 2.60
N PHE A 350 -15.84 5.89 3.36
CA PHE A 350 -16.57 6.76 4.28
C PHE A 350 -16.80 8.17 3.70
N ASP A 351 -16.42 8.47 2.45
CA ASP A 351 -16.41 9.84 1.90
C ASP A 351 -17.79 10.53 1.94
N SER A 352 -18.87 9.77 1.78
CA SER A 352 -20.25 10.27 1.82
C SER A 352 -20.97 10.03 3.15
N LEU A 353 -20.25 9.63 4.21
CA LEU A 353 -20.83 9.39 5.52
C LEU A 353 -21.44 10.67 6.10
N GLN A 354 -22.73 10.61 6.42
CA GLN A 354 -23.47 11.66 7.10
C GLN A 354 -24.10 11.11 8.35
N ILE A 355 -23.78 11.70 9.49
CA ILE A 355 -24.39 11.37 10.78
C ILE A 355 -25.67 12.19 10.96
N PRO A 356 -26.81 11.60 11.36
CA PRO A 356 -28.04 12.34 11.63
C PRO A 356 -27.80 13.48 12.62
N ALA A 357 -28.32 14.67 12.31
CA ALA A 357 -28.07 15.89 13.09
C ALA A 357 -28.56 15.80 14.55
N ASN A 358 -29.53 14.92 14.81
CA ASN A 358 -30.09 14.66 16.14
C ASN A 358 -29.40 13.52 16.90
N ALA A 359 -28.30 12.97 16.40
CA ALA A 359 -27.58 11.91 17.10
C ALA A 359 -26.89 12.46 18.36
N ASP A 360 -27.13 11.81 19.50
CA ASP A 360 -26.51 12.11 20.81
C ASP A 360 -25.23 11.31 21.03
N LEU A 361 -25.13 10.16 20.34
CA LEU A 361 -24.03 9.21 20.42
C LEU A 361 -23.82 8.53 19.07
N THR A 362 -22.57 8.38 18.66
CA THR A 362 -22.21 7.57 17.50
C THR A 362 -21.46 6.31 17.96
N LEU A 363 -21.96 5.16 17.58
CA LEU A 363 -21.28 3.87 17.70
C LEU A 363 -20.69 3.56 16.32
N LEU A 364 -19.35 3.56 16.20
CA LEU A 364 -18.63 3.29 14.95
C LEU A 364 -17.95 1.93 15.05
N VAL A 365 -18.48 0.93 14.35
CA VAL A 365 -17.88 -0.42 14.27
C VAL A 365 -17.10 -0.52 12.99
N THR A 366 -15.77 -0.57 13.08
CA THR A 366 -14.85 -0.62 11.93
C THR A 366 -13.44 -1.03 12.38
N ASP A 367 -12.59 -1.43 11.46
CA ASP A 367 -11.13 -1.57 11.65
C ASP A 367 -10.36 -0.23 11.49
N GLY A 368 -11.04 0.82 11.04
CA GLY A 368 -10.42 2.13 10.82
C GLY A 368 -9.55 2.23 9.58
N LEU A 369 -9.64 1.26 8.66
CA LEU A 369 -8.82 1.16 7.44
C LEU A 369 -9.66 1.38 6.17
N PRO A 370 -10.05 2.62 5.83
CA PRO A 370 -10.70 2.87 4.56
C PRO A 370 -9.85 2.37 3.41
N THR A 371 -10.40 1.50 2.57
CA THR A 371 -9.68 0.88 1.46
C THR A 371 -9.93 1.57 0.13
N ASP A 372 -10.97 2.42 0.06
CA ASP A 372 -11.38 3.16 -1.13
C ASP A 372 -11.67 4.63 -0.81
N GLY A 373 -11.92 5.45 -1.82
CA GLY A 373 -12.17 6.88 -1.69
C GLY A 373 -10.97 7.66 -1.17
N LYS A 374 -11.20 8.78 -0.50
CA LYS A 374 -10.16 9.65 0.10
C LYS A 374 -9.43 9.04 1.29
N ARG A 375 -9.85 7.86 1.73
CA ARG A 375 -9.28 7.15 2.88
C ARG A 375 -9.26 7.98 4.17
N SER A 376 -10.22 8.87 4.31
CA SER A 376 -10.46 9.63 5.52
C SER A 376 -11.63 9.02 6.31
N LEU A 377 -11.69 9.31 7.58
CA LEU A 377 -12.88 9.10 8.40
C LEU A 377 -13.50 10.51 8.64
N PRO A 378 -14.26 11.04 7.67
CA PRO A 378 -14.83 12.37 7.80
C PRO A 378 -15.87 12.35 8.94
N TYR A 379 -15.66 13.19 9.93
CA TYR A 379 -16.59 13.31 11.04
C TYR A 379 -16.67 14.77 11.47
N THR A 380 -17.80 15.39 11.18
CA THR A 380 -18.06 16.81 11.47
C THR A 380 -19.12 17.00 12.55
N HIS A 381 -19.78 15.91 13.00
CA HIS A 381 -20.84 15.96 13.99
C HIS A 381 -20.29 16.13 15.42
N ALA A 382 -21.07 16.79 16.29
CA ALA A 382 -20.68 17.07 17.68
C ALA A 382 -20.86 15.88 18.63
N ALA A 383 -21.63 14.84 18.25
CA ALA A 383 -21.88 13.69 19.13
C ALA A 383 -20.59 12.90 19.39
N PRO A 384 -20.38 12.38 20.61
CA PRO A 384 -19.24 11.54 20.94
C PRO A 384 -19.20 10.28 20.07
N VAL A 385 -18.04 9.93 19.54
CA VAL A 385 -17.81 8.69 18.79
C VAL A 385 -17.21 7.63 19.71
N MET A 386 -17.92 6.52 19.87
CA MET A 386 -17.40 5.30 20.46
C MET A 386 -16.98 4.39 19.33
N ALA A 387 -15.68 4.36 19.02
CA ALA A 387 -15.12 3.50 18.00
C ALA A 387 -14.90 2.10 18.58
N ILE A 388 -15.47 1.09 17.95
CA ILE A 388 -15.44 -0.30 18.42
C ILE A 388 -14.73 -1.15 17.38
N SER A 389 -13.66 -1.83 17.79
CA SER A 389 -12.93 -2.77 16.94
C SER A 389 -12.79 -4.13 17.63
N ALA A 390 -12.81 -5.20 16.83
CA ALA A 390 -12.58 -6.57 17.28
C ALA A 390 -11.79 -7.34 16.20
N HIS A 391 -10.75 -6.70 15.66
CA HIS A 391 -9.94 -7.19 14.57
C HIS A 391 -8.46 -6.99 14.88
N LEU A 392 -7.55 -7.84 14.38
CA LEU A 392 -6.11 -7.68 14.59
C LEU A 392 -5.51 -6.57 13.73
N ALA A 393 -5.94 -6.48 12.46
CA ALA A 393 -5.53 -5.41 11.58
C ALA A 393 -6.42 -4.18 11.81
N VAL A 394 -6.00 -3.26 12.68
CA VAL A 394 -6.75 -2.07 13.08
C VAL A 394 -5.86 -0.84 13.01
N ASP A 395 -6.38 0.27 12.50
CA ASP A 395 -5.75 1.58 12.68
C ASP A 395 -6.16 2.19 14.04
N GLY A 396 -5.66 1.57 15.11
CA GLY A 396 -5.96 1.97 16.50
C GLY A 396 -5.65 3.44 16.78
N PRO A 397 -4.50 4.00 16.37
CA PRO A 397 -4.19 5.42 16.52
C PRO A 397 -5.24 6.34 15.88
N ARG A 398 -5.69 6.05 14.66
CA ARG A 398 -6.71 6.85 13.96
C ARG A 398 -8.07 6.78 14.65
N LEU A 399 -8.52 5.57 15.02
CA LEU A 399 -9.79 5.40 15.74
C LEU A 399 -9.77 6.10 17.10
N ARG A 400 -8.65 6.03 17.82
CA ARG A 400 -8.44 6.73 19.10
C ARG A 400 -8.50 8.23 18.92
N ALA A 401 -7.77 8.77 17.94
CA ALA A 401 -7.75 10.21 17.68
C ALA A 401 -9.14 10.75 17.30
N LEU A 402 -9.90 10.04 16.46
CA LEU A 402 -11.28 10.39 16.12
C LEU A 402 -12.18 10.39 17.36
N ALA A 403 -12.15 9.30 18.13
CA ALA A 403 -12.96 9.14 19.31
C ALA A 403 -12.65 10.20 20.39
N GLU A 404 -11.37 10.43 20.68
CA GLU A 404 -10.94 11.40 21.69
C GLU A 404 -11.28 12.85 21.29
N ARG A 405 -11.14 13.21 20.02
CA ARG A 405 -11.50 14.54 19.49
C ARG A 405 -12.98 14.86 19.73
N THR A 406 -13.86 13.85 19.63
CA THR A 406 -15.31 14.02 19.82
C THR A 406 -15.80 13.79 21.26
N GLY A 407 -14.91 13.45 22.19
CA GLY A 407 -15.28 13.13 23.58
C GLY A 407 -15.70 11.69 23.82
N GLY A 408 -15.53 10.81 22.84
CA GLY A 408 -15.75 9.37 22.95
C GLY A 408 -14.49 8.59 23.33
N ALA A 409 -14.45 7.28 23.00
CA ALA A 409 -13.33 6.38 23.24
C ALA A 409 -13.19 5.33 22.12
N HIS A 410 -11.98 4.84 21.90
CA HIS A 410 -11.74 3.63 21.13
C HIS A 410 -11.75 2.41 22.05
N ILE A 411 -12.59 1.44 21.73
CA ILE A 411 -12.79 0.19 22.47
C ILE A 411 -12.28 -0.96 21.61
N ASP A 412 -11.13 -1.49 21.97
CA ASP A 412 -10.54 -2.67 21.34
C ASP A 412 -11.00 -3.93 22.10
N LEU A 413 -11.91 -4.69 21.51
CA LEU A 413 -12.49 -5.89 22.11
C LEU A 413 -11.56 -7.11 22.09
N LEU A 414 -10.40 -7.03 21.43
CA LEU A 414 -9.38 -8.06 21.57
C LEU A 414 -8.52 -7.86 22.81
N ALA A 415 -8.34 -6.61 23.25
CA ALA A 415 -7.51 -6.24 24.38
C ALA A 415 -8.30 -5.98 25.68
N ALA A 416 -9.56 -5.54 25.59
CA ALA A 416 -10.41 -5.26 26.75
C ALA A 416 -11.32 -6.46 27.09
N ASP A 417 -11.56 -6.68 28.39
CA ASP A 417 -12.64 -7.54 28.81
C ASP A 417 -14.01 -6.87 28.60
N SER A 418 -15.10 -7.68 28.56
CA SER A 418 -16.43 -7.19 28.23
C SER A 418 -16.97 -6.19 29.26
N ALA A 419 -16.60 -6.33 30.54
CA ALA A 419 -17.08 -5.44 31.62
C ALA A 419 -16.36 -4.08 31.51
N ALA A 420 -15.05 -4.06 31.31
CA ALA A 420 -14.28 -2.83 31.09
C ALA A 420 -14.75 -2.10 29.83
N ALA A 421 -14.99 -2.82 28.72
CA ALA A 421 -15.54 -2.27 27.48
C ALA A 421 -16.91 -1.61 27.70
N LEU A 422 -17.80 -2.24 28.43
CA LEU A 422 -19.12 -1.69 28.78
C LEU A 422 -19.03 -0.43 29.66
N VAL A 423 -18.12 -0.41 30.63
CA VAL A 423 -17.85 0.79 31.45
C VAL A 423 -17.35 1.94 30.58
N GLN A 424 -16.40 1.69 29.69
CA GLN A 424 -15.90 2.71 28.77
C GLN A 424 -17.00 3.27 27.84
N LEU A 425 -17.91 2.42 27.36
CA LEU A 425 -19.01 2.82 26.49
C LEU A 425 -20.02 3.72 27.24
N ARG A 426 -20.28 3.41 28.51
CA ARG A 426 -21.31 4.07 29.32
C ARG A 426 -20.84 5.29 30.10
N SER A 427 -19.52 5.51 30.24
CA SER A 427 -19.01 6.57 31.13
C SER A 427 -18.33 7.71 30.42
N HIS A 428 -18.40 8.89 31.03
CA HIS A 428 -17.48 9.97 30.73
C HIS A 428 -16.15 9.75 31.43
N GLY A 429 -15.05 10.12 30.78
CA GLY A 429 -13.71 10.12 31.37
C GLY A 429 -13.12 11.53 31.45
N TRP A 430 -12.14 11.70 32.33
CA TRP A 430 -11.30 12.88 32.38
C TRP A 430 -10.45 13.01 31.09
N ARG A 431 -10.20 14.25 30.69
CA ARG A 431 -9.40 14.59 29.52
C ARG A 431 -8.24 15.44 29.91
N ILE A 432 -7.09 15.21 29.28
CA ILE A 432 -5.95 16.11 29.34
C ILE A 432 -6.29 17.32 28.46
N SER A 433 -6.54 18.45 29.08
CA SER A 433 -6.86 19.71 28.39
C SER A 433 -5.61 20.46 27.99
N GLN A 434 -4.53 20.32 28.75
CA GLN A 434 -3.27 21.01 28.50
C GLN A 434 -2.08 20.31 29.18
N LEU A 435 -0.93 20.35 28.51
CA LEU A 435 0.40 20.00 29.04
C LEU A 435 1.27 21.27 29.03
N ARG A 436 1.94 21.57 30.13
CA ARG A 436 2.86 22.72 30.24
C ARG A 436 4.11 22.33 31.00
N SER A 437 5.23 22.93 30.66
CA SER A 437 6.48 22.91 31.43
C SER A 437 7.31 24.10 31.07
N LEU A 438 8.14 24.59 32.01
CA LEU A 438 9.19 25.62 31.75
C LEU A 438 10.52 24.95 31.42
N ALA A 439 10.71 23.68 31.77
CA ALA A 439 11.94 22.93 31.60
C ALA A 439 11.88 21.83 30.56
N ALA A 440 10.70 21.25 30.29
CA ALA A 440 10.52 20.17 29.33
C ALA A 440 9.87 20.67 28.05
N GLU A 441 10.32 20.11 26.91
CA GLU A 441 9.87 20.46 25.57
C GLU A 441 9.17 19.29 24.90
N GLN A 442 8.44 19.55 23.81
CA GLN A 442 7.79 18.55 22.97
C GLN A 442 6.96 17.52 23.76
N LEU A 443 6.16 18.03 24.70
CA LEU A 443 5.33 17.24 25.58
C LEU A 443 4.25 16.51 24.78
N LEU A 444 4.07 15.24 25.09
CA LEU A 444 3.05 14.34 24.50
C LEU A 444 2.36 13.54 25.60
N ALA A 445 1.07 13.26 25.40
CA ALA A 445 0.37 12.27 26.16
C ALA A 445 0.12 11.01 25.32
N ALA A 446 0.11 9.84 25.94
CA ALA A 446 -0.23 8.57 25.28
C ALA A 446 -1.66 8.57 24.73
N SER A 447 -2.57 9.27 25.40
CA SER A 447 -3.98 9.48 25.06
C SER A 447 -4.39 10.84 25.60
N ALA A 448 -5.32 11.50 24.94
CA ALA A 448 -5.93 12.72 25.45
C ALA A 448 -6.92 12.44 26.62
N ARG A 449 -7.07 11.16 27.03
CA ARG A 449 -7.97 10.75 28.12
C ARG A 449 -7.21 10.04 29.21
N VAL A 450 -7.77 10.10 30.42
CA VAL A 450 -7.42 9.18 31.49
C VAL A 450 -8.07 7.83 31.16
N VAL A 451 -7.27 6.78 31.08
CA VAL A 451 -7.70 5.41 30.74
C VAL A 451 -7.33 4.51 31.92
N ASP A 452 -8.28 3.69 32.38
CA ASP A 452 -8.08 2.71 33.47
C ASP A 452 -7.42 3.33 34.72
N GLY A 453 -7.88 4.52 35.09
CA GLY A 453 -7.38 5.23 36.28
C GLY A 453 -5.95 5.80 36.15
N ARG A 454 -5.49 6.17 34.93
CA ARG A 454 -4.14 6.68 34.70
C ARG A 454 -4.03 7.48 33.42
N PHE A 455 -2.93 8.18 33.33
CA PHE A 455 -2.42 8.74 32.08
C PHE A 455 -0.89 8.70 32.03
N SER A 456 -0.33 8.80 30.83
CA SER A 456 1.12 8.81 30.64
C SER A 456 1.53 10.00 29.80
N VAL A 457 2.66 10.61 30.17
CA VAL A 457 3.23 11.81 29.51
C VAL A 457 4.70 11.54 29.20
N ALA A 458 5.16 11.97 28.03
CA ALA A 458 6.57 11.94 27.64
C ALA A 458 6.99 13.28 27.07
N GLY A 459 8.28 13.54 27.05
CA GLY A 459 8.84 14.77 26.46
C GLY A 459 10.36 14.75 26.48
N MET A 460 10.94 15.82 25.94
CA MET A 460 12.38 16.10 26.00
C MET A 460 12.67 16.97 27.21
N LEU A 461 13.80 16.71 27.86
CA LEU A 461 14.27 17.44 29.02
C LEU A 461 15.66 18.02 28.72
N PRO A 462 15.76 19.28 28.24
CA PRO A 462 17.05 19.91 27.94
C PRO A 462 17.94 19.96 29.19
N ASP A 463 17.35 20.29 30.36
CA ASP A 463 18.00 20.22 31.67
C ASP A 463 17.68 18.89 32.38
N LYS A 464 18.51 18.55 33.38
CA LYS A 464 18.43 17.26 34.08
C LYS A 464 17.25 17.11 35.05
N ALA A 465 16.47 18.15 35.27
CA ALA A 465 15.29 18.15 36.15
C ALA A 465 14.29 19.22 35.76
N GLY A 466 13.00 18.96 36.02
CA GLY A 466 11.96 19.96 35.82
C GLY A 466 10.58 19.42 36.21
N ASP A 467 9.58 20.30 36.25
CA ASP A 467 8.18 19.91 36.53
C ASP A 467 7.35 20.00 35.26
N VAL A 468 6.44 19.03 35.10
CA VAL A 468 5.42 19.05 34.05
C VAL A 468 4.05 19.20 34.72
N GLU A 469 3.31 20.24 34.32
CA GLU A 469 1.92 20.46 34.74
C GLU A 469 0.96 19.84 33.71
N VAL A 470 0.05 19.03 34.22
CA VAL A 470 -1.02 18.40 33.44
C VAL A 470 -2.36 18.93 33.92
N ASN A 471 -3.04 19.68 33.06
CA ASN A 471 -4.39 20.16 33.34
C ASN A 471 -5.41 19.15 32.82
N LEU A 472 -6.25 18.65 33.70
CA LEU A 472 -7.31 17.71 33.41
C LEU A 472 -8.66 18.43 33.47
N SER A 473 -9.57 18.06 32.58
CA SER A 473 -10.95 18.55 32.57
C SER A 473 -11.94 17.38 32.46
N HIS A 474 -13.07 17.51 33.11
CA HIS A 474 -14.16 16.56 33.04
C HIS A 474 -15.41 17.20 32.43
N PRO A 475 -16.24 16.49 31.64
CA PRO A 475 -17.47 17.06 31.06
C PRO A 475 -18.46 17.68 32.05
N SER A 476 -18.37 17.29 33.33
CA SER A 476 -19.16 17.95 34.41
C SER A 476 -18.64 19.35 34.81
N GLY A 477 -17.62 19.90 34.10
CA GLY A 477 -17.01 21.18 34.43
C GLY A 477 -15.90 21.14 35.50
N ARG A 478 -15.65 19.98 36.13
CA ARG A 478 -14.52 19.84 37.07
C ARG A 478 -13.19 19.92 36.35
N THR A 479 -12.21 20.57 36.97
CA THR A 479 -10.84 20.66 36.50
C THR A 479 -9.88 20.26 37.61
N GLN A 480 -8.73 19.71 37.25
CA GLN A 480 -7.65 19.35 38.17
C GLN A 480 -6.28 19.57 37.49
N THR A 481 -5.34 20.14 38.24
CA THR A 481 -3.95 20.29 37.82
C THR A 481 -3.07 19.31 38.59
N ILE A 482 -2.29 18.52 37.88
CA ILE A 482 -1.32 17.59 38.47
C ILE A 482 0.07 18.04 38.07
N ARG A 483 0.96 18.15 39.07
CA ARG A 483 2.40 18.42 38.86
C ARG A 483 3.19 17.12 38.94
N ILE A 484 4.00 16.88 37.91
CA ILE A 484 4.85 15.69 37.77
C ILE A 484 6.30 16.15 37.89
N PRO A 485 6.97 15.89 39.01
CA PRO A 485 8.40 16.15 39.10
C PRO A 485 9.16 15.14 38.24
N VAL A 486 9.93 15.63 37.27
CA VAL A 486 10.80 14.82 36.43
C VAL A 486 12.25 15.05 36.84
N LYS A 487 12.88 14.00 37.35
CA LYS A 487 14.31 14.01 37.76
C LYS A 487 15.08 12.98 36.97
N SER A 488 16.29 13.30 36.56
CA SER A 488 17.18 12.33 35.93
C SER A 488 17.51 11.24 36.93
N SER A 489 17.20 9.99 36.60
CA SER A 489 17.61 8.80 37.34
C SER A 489 18.45 7.90 36.45
N ALA A 490 19.53 7.34 36.95
CA ALA A 490 20.32 6.37 36.21
C ALA A 490 19.52 5.07 36.03
N MET A 491 19.41 4.61 34.80
CA MET A 491 18.75 3.32 34.48
C MET A 491 19.77 2.18 34.50
N PRO A 492 19.36 0.97 34.90
CA PRO A 492 20.28 -0.14 35.15
C PRO A 492 20.92 -0.78 33.91
N SER A 493 20.46 -0.42 32.66
CA SER A 493 21.07 -0.95 31.44
C SER A 493 20.95 0.04 30.26
N HIS A 494 21.82 -0.11 29.25
CA HIS A 494 21.75 0.68 28.03
C HIS A 494 20.41 0.54 27.29
N THR A 495 19.83 -0.65 27.27
CA THR A 495 18.52 -0.92 26.64
C THR A 495 17.40 -0.18 27.38
N ALA A 496 17.45 -0.20 28.73
CA ALA A 496 16.48 0.52 29.54
C ALA A 496 16.59 2.06 29.39
N SER A 497 17.79 2.57 29.16
CA SER A 497 18.03 4.00 28.95
C SER A 497 17.39 4.55 27.66
N ALA A 498 17.18 3.74 26.63
CA ALA A 498 16.55 4.15 25.37
C ALA A 498 15.01 4.21 25.44
N VAL A 499 14.38 3.53 26.39
CA VAL A 499 12.93 3.34 26.46
C VAL A 499 12.13 4.65 26.48
N PRO A 500 12.44 5.69 27.28
CA PRO A 500 11.69 6.94 27.25
C PRO A 500 11.71 7.63 25.89
N ALA A 501 12.87 7.64 25.23
CA ALA A 501 13.05 8.26 23.93
C ALA A 501 12.29 7.50 22.83
N GLN A 502 12.39 6.18 22.80
CA GLN A 502 11.68 5.34 21.84
C GLN A 502 10.16 5.47 22.01
N GLN A 503 9.67 5.48 23.25
CA GLN A 503 8.24 5.63 23.52
C GLN A 503 7.71 6.99 23.11
N TRP A 504 8.46 8.07 23.37
CA TRP A 504 8.14 9.40 22.88
C TRP A 504 8.06 9.41 21.35
N ALA A 505 9.05 8.81 20.69
CA ALA A 505 9.11 8.76 19.24
C ALA A 505 7.93 7.96 18.62
N VAL A 506 7.52 6.85 19.24
CA VAL A 506 6.35 6.06 18.84
C VAL A 506 5.07 6.90 18.93
N TRP A 507 4.84 7.62 20.04
CA TRP A 507 3.65 8.48 20.18
C TRP A 507 3.69 9.66 19.21
N ARG A 508 4.87 10.25 19.00
CA ARG A 508 5.03 11.34 18.03
C ARG A 508 4.78 10.87 16.61
N SER A 509 5.28 9.70 16.24
CA SER A 509 5.00 9.06 14.94
C SER A 509 3.50 8.81 14.75
N ALA A 510 2.83 8.24 15.73
CA ALA A 510 1.38 8.00 15.68
C ALA A 510 0.59 9.31 15.51
N GLN A 511 0.96 10.37 16.22
CA GLN A 511 0.34 11.70 16.07
C GLN A 511 0.53 12.28 14.66
N LEU A 512 1.76 12.24 14.13
CA LEU A 512 2.08 12.75 12.80
C LEU A 512 1.42 11.91 11.69
N ALA A 513 1.26 10.60 11.90
CA ALA A 513 0.66 9.67 10.96
C ALA A 513 -0.86 9.87 10.75
N LEU A 514 -1.53 10.69 11.57
CA LEU A 514 -2.92 11.07 11.33
C LEU A 514 -3.07 11.85 10.02
N GLU A 515 -2.04 12.64 9.65
CA GLU A 515 -1.97 13.42 8.41
C GLU A 515 -0.63 13.12 7.68
N PRO A 516 -0.47 11.90 7.14
CA PRO A 516 0.83 11.41 6.69
C PRO A 516 1.38 12.16 5.47
N VAL A 517 0.52 12.74 4.64
CA VAL A 517 0.93 13.56 3.48
C VAL A 517 1.48 14.89 3.94
N LEU A 518 0.78 15.57 4.84
CA LEU A 518 1.19 16.86 5.39
C LEU A 518 2.49 16.74 6.21
N ASN A 519 2.59 15.67 6.99
CA ASN A 519 3.69 15.44 7.93
C ASN A 519 4.81 14.56 7.37
N LYS A 520 4.84 14.33 6.05
CA LYS A 520 5.78 13.39 5.40
C LYS A 520 7.23 13.59 5.85
N THR A 521 7.75 14.82 5.72
CA THR A 521 9.14 15.14 6.07
C THR A 521 9.44 14.97 7.56
N ALA A 522 8.48 15.28 8.44
CA ALA A 522 8.63 15.10 9.88
C ALA A 522 8.66 13.60 10.25
N LEU A 523 7.82 12.78 9.61
CA LEU A 523 7.80 11.32 9.79
C LEU A 523 9.10 10.68 9.30
N GLU A 524 9.61 11.09 8.14
CA GLU A 524 10.87 10.58 7.59
C GLU A 524 12.06 10.92 8.50
N ARG A 525 12.13 12.16 9.03
CA ARG A 525 13.17 12.56 10.00
C ARG A 525 13.09 11.76 11.29
N LEU A 526 11.89 11.62 11.84
CA LEU A 526 11.68 10.86 13.08
C LEU A 526 12.07 9.37 12.90
N ALA A 527 11.70 8.78 11.76
CA ALA A 527 12.09 7.42 11.42
C ALA A 527 13.61 7.27 11.29
N ALA A 528 14.28 8.24 10.66
CA ALA A 528 15.73 8.23 10.52
C ALA A 528 16.45 8.37 11.88
N GLU A 529 15.94 9.20 12.80
CA GLU A 529 16.55 9.44 14.12
C GLU A 529 16.36 8.24 15.08
N PHE A 530 15.21 7.55 15.00
CA PHE A 530 14.83 6.49 15.97
C PHE A 530 14.79 5.07 15.39
N GLY A 531 15.05 4.89 14.08
CA GLY A 531 14.99 3.58 13.42
C GLY A 531 13.56 3.03 13.33
N LEU A 532 12.54 3.89 13.29
CA LEU A 532 11.14 3.48 13.29
C LEU A 532 10.67 3.06 11.90
N VAL A 533 9.89 1.98 11.85
CA VAL A 533 9.16 1.58 10.65
C VAL A 533 7.73 2.12 10.74
N GLY A 534 7.35 2.96 9.79
CA GLY A 534 6.06 3.65 9.80
C GLY A 534 5.43 3.79 8.42
N PRO A 535 4.34 4.55 8.29
CA PRO A 535 3.62 4.70 7.01
C PRO A 535 4.49 5.22 5.86
N ASN A 536 5.47 6.07 6.16
CA ASN A 536 6.32 6.74 5.18
C ASN A 536 7.79 6.25 5.22
N SER A 537 8.12 5.28 6.06
CA SER A 537 9.49 4.80 6.26
C SER A 537 9.58 3.28 6.24
N SER A 538 10.75 2.80 5.81
CA SER A 538 11.14 1.39 5.76
C SER A 538 12.54 1.24 6.35
N LEU A 539 12.92 0.02 6.70
CA LEU A 539 14.28 -0.34 7.04
C LEU A 539 14.87 -1.23 5.95
N ILE A 540 16.04 -0.88 5.42
CA ILE A 540 16.71 -1.61 4.35
C ILE A 540 18.11 -2.07 4.79
N VAL A 541 18.47 -3.29 4.41
CA VAL A 541 19.83 -3.82 4.53
C VAL A 541 20.39 -4.01 3.14
N LEU A 542 21.59 -3.49 2.87
CA LEU A 542 22.31 -3.69 1.62
C LEU A 542 23.66 -4.38 1.91
N GLU A 543 24.18 -5.11 0.92
CA GLU A 543 25.44 -5.84 1.07
C GLU A 543 26.65 -4.92 0.87
N GLU A 544 26.66 -4.10 -0.20
CA GLU A 544 27.84 -3.37 -0.65
C GLU A 544 27.85 -1.90 -0.25
N ALA A 545 29.01 -1.36 0.13
CA ALA A 545 29.22 0.07 0.39
C ALA A 545 28.88 0.94 -0.83
N ALA A 546 29.14 0.44 -2.03
CA ALA A 546 28.84 1.11 -3.28
C ALA A 546 27.33 1.37 -3.46
N ASP A 547 26.49 0.46 -2.98
CA ASP A 547 25.03 0.62 -3.05
C ASP A 547 24.52 1.65 -2.04
N TYR A 548 25.06 1.68 -0.82
CA TYR A 548 24.75 2.76 0.13
C TYR A 548 25.14 4.13 -0.44
N ALA A 549 26.29 4.25 -1.10
CA ALA A 549 26.73 5.48 -1.75
C ALA A 549 25.87 5.83 -2.96
N ARG A 550 25.55 4.83 -3.80
CA ARG A 550 24.71 5.01 -5.00
C ARG A 550 23.35 5.61 -4.67
N TYR A 551 22.73 5.13 -3.59
CA TYR A 551 21.39 5.55 -3.17
C TYR A 551 21.41 6.63 -2.08
N GLU A 552 22.59 7.08 -1.65
CA GLU A 552 22.79 8.09 -0.61
C GLU A 552 22.12 7.73 0.72
N LEU A 553 22.25 6.46 1.11
CA LEU A 553 21.68 5.96 2.34
C LEU A 553 22.66 6.09 3.51
N PRO A 554 22.13 6.26 4.75
CA PRO A 554 22.95 6.12 5.95
C PRO A 554 23.62 4.74 5.97
N ALA A 555 24.94 4.72 6.04
CA ALA A 555 25.67 3.47 6.09
C ALA A 555 25.74 2.91 7.52
N PRO A 556 25.70 1.58 7.69
CA PRO A 556 26.01 0.97 8.97
C PRO A 556 27.46 1.26 9.35
N PRO A 557 27.80 1.23 10.67
CA PRO A 557 29.11 1.69 11.17
C PRO A 557 30.31 1.07 10.46
N GLU A 558 30.21 -0.22 10.10
CA GLU A 558 31.28 -0.97 9.44
C GLU A 558 31.56 -0.54 8.00
N LEU A 559 30.59 0.12 7.32
CA LEU A 559 30.72 0.61 5.94
C LEU A 559 30.82 2.15 5.84
N ALA A 560 30.67 2.87 6.95
CA ALA A 560 30.53 4.33 6.95
C ALA A 560 31.69 5.06 6.28
N ALA A 561 32.93 4.65 6.55
CA ALA A 561 34.13 5.29 5.99
C ALA A 561 34.23 5.13 4.46
N GLU A 562 33.94 3.95 3.94
CA GLU A 562 33.98 3.67 2.51
C GLU A 562 32.85 4.39 1.77
N VAL A 563 31.64 4.38 2.33
CA VAL A 563 30.48 5.09 1.76
C VAL A 563 30.74 6.59 1.69
N ALA A 564 31.33 7.19 2.73
CA ALA A 564 31.69 8.61 2.72
C ALA A 564 32.64 8.96 1.57
N ARG A 565 33.64 8.12 1.31
CA ARG A 565 34.58 8.29 0.19
C ARG A 565 33.86 8.23 -1.17
N LEU A 566 32.97 7.27 -1.35
CA LEU A 566 32.23 7.06 -2.60
C LEU A 566 31.24 8.18 -2.88
N LEU A 567 30.62 8.77 -1.84
CA LEU A 567 29.68 9.89 -1.98
C LEU A 567 30.36 11.15 -2.53
N VAL A 568 31.62 11.40 -2.17
CA VAL A 568 32.39 12.55 -2.69
C VAL A 568 32.59 12.41 -4.21
N LEU A 569 32.89 11.21 -4.68
CA LEU A 569 33.08 10.92 -6.12
C LEU A 569 31.78 11.06 -6.92
N LYS A 570 30.66 10.69 -6.35
CA LYS A 570 29.33 10.75 -7.01
C LYS A 570 28.87 12.19 -7.24
N ARG A 571 29.01 13.09 -6.26
CA ARG A 571 28.54 14.48 -6.35
C ARG A 571 29.12 15.27 -7.51
N THR A 572 30.29 14.90 -7.99
CA THR A 572 30.92 15.52 -9.17
C THR A 572 30.31 15.10 -10.50
N GLN A 573 29.55 14.00 -10.54
CA GLN A 573 28.97 13.43 -11.78
C GLN A 573 27.51 13.82 -12.04
N ASP A 574 26.74 14.17 -11.00
CA ASP A 574 25.27 14.31 -11.11
C ASP A 574 24.76 15.62 -11.74
N THR A 575 25.53 16.70 -11.72
CA THR A 575 25.10 18.03 -12.20
C THR A 575 24.91 18.14 -13.71
N ALA A 576 25.59 17.30 -14.50
CA ALA A 576 25.52 17.33 -15.98
C ALA A 576 24.31 16.55 -16.56
N SER A 577 23.72 15.67 -15.80
CA SER A 577 22.80 14.63 -16.30
C SER A 577 21.39 15.16 -16.66
N ARG A 578 20.84 16.12 -15.91
CA ARG A 578 19.47 16.62 -16.12
C ARG A 578 19.31 17.45 -17.39
N SER A 579 20.27 18.33 -17.67
CA SER A 579 20.26 19.16 -18.90
C SER A 579 20.38 18.27 -20.14
N GLN A 580 21.28 17.28 -20.13
CA GLN A 580 21.43 16.31 -21.21
C GLN A 580 20.18 15.47 -21.45
N HIS A 581 19.40 15.19 -20.37
CA HIS A 581 18.16 14.43 -20.52
C HIS A 581 17.11 15.23 -21.31
N ILE A 582 16.89 16.51 -20.97
CA ILE A 582 15.93 17.38 -21.70
C ILE A 582 16.33 17.51 -23.16
N GLU A 583 17.61 17.70 -23.47
CA GLU A 583 18.08 17.78 -24.87
C GLU A 583 17.82 16.49 -25.66
N ARG A 584 17.94 15.33 -25.01
CA ARG A 584 17.55 14.04 -25.64
C ARG A 584 16.06 13.96 -25.91
N VAL A 585 15.20 14.40 -24.98
CA VAL A 585 13.76 14.44 -25.17
C VAL A 585 13.38 15.40 -26.30
N VAL A 586 14.04 16.57 -26.40
CA VAL A 586 13.85 17.52 -27.50
C VAL A 586 14.22 16.88 -28.85
N ALA A 587 15.36 16.22 -28.96
CA ALA A 587 15.76 15.53 -30.18
C ALA A 587 14.77 14.41 -30.57
N GLN A 588 14.29 13.62 -29.63
CA GLN A 588 13.29 12.58 -29.87
C GLN A 588 11.96 13.18 -30.33
N PHE A 589 11.54 14.28 -29.73
CA PHE A 589 10.31 14.95 -30.10
C PHE A 589 10.40 15.61 -31.49
N GLN A 590 11.54 16.18 -31.86
CA GLN A 590 11.80 16.69 -33.21
C GLN A 590 11.71 15.57 -34.24
N ALA A 591 12.30 14.41 -33.96
CA ALA A 591 12.17 13.23 -34.82
C ALA A 591 10.70 12.79 -34.99
N ARG A 592 9.90 12.82 -33.91
CA ARG A 592 8.46 12.54 -33.97
C ARG A 592 7.69 13.58 -34.76
N GLN A 593 8.05 14.87 -34.66
CA GLN A 593 7.46 15.93 -35.47
C GLN A 593 7.77 15.74 -36.97
N THR A 594 9.00 15.33 -37.31
CA THR A 594 9.39 15.02 -38.67
C THR A 594 8.58 13.84 -39.21
N TRP A 595 8.46 12.74 -38.47
CA TRP A 595 7.60 11.63 -38.85
C TRP A 595 6.15 12.08 -39.06
N TRP A 596 5.59 12.87 -38.15
CA TRP A 596 4.21 13.38 -38.25
C TRP A 596 4.01 14.32 -39.44
N GLY A 597 5.04 15.08 -39.84
CA GLY A 597 5.05 15.95 -41.02
C GLY A 597 5.19 15.20 -42.36
N THR A 598 5.61 13.92 -42.33
CA THR A 598 5.83 13.11 -43.54
C THR A 598 4.47 12.59 -44.05
N GLU A 599 4.27 12.66 -45.36
CA GLU A 599 3.12 12.05 -46.06
C GLU A 599 3.49 10.61 -46.44
N PHE A 600 2.66 9.66 -46.05
CA PHE A 600 2.83 8.23 -46.31
C PHE A 600 1.82 7.71 -47.30
N PRO A 601 2.22 6.77 -48.21
CA PRO A 601 1.28 6.21 -49.19
C PRO A 601 0.15 5.40 -48.50
N LYS A 602 -1.05 5.47 -49.06
CA LYS A 602 -2.20 4.68 -48.60
C LYS A 602 -2.53 3.53 -49.58
N THR A 603 -1.48 2.95 -50.17
CA THR A 603 -1.53 1.80 -51.08
C THR A 603 -0.95 0.57 -50.41
N LYS A 604 -1.18 -0.62 -50.99
CA LYS A 604 -0.53 -1.84 -50.51
C LYS A 604 0.99 -1.74 -50.53
N PRO A 605 1.69 -2.24 -49.52
CA PRO A 605 3.15 -2.29 -49.56
C PRO A 605 3.62 -3.08 -50.80
N PRO A 606 4.75 -2.65 -51.47
CA PRO A 606 5.30 -3.42 -52.59
C PRO A 606 5.66 -4.82 -52.08
N GLN A 607 5.19 -5.85 -52.80
CA GLN A 607 5.64 -7.23 -52.54
C GLN A 607 7.12 -7.31 -52.81
N VAL A 608 7.94 -7.51 -51.80
CA VAL A 608 9.33 -7.90 -51.96
C VAL A 608 9.33 -9.33 -52.49
N GLN A 609 9.47 -9.50 -53.81
CA GLN A 609 9.78 -10.80 -54.35
C GLN A 609 11.14 -11.22 -53.80
N ASP A 610 11.13 -12.22 -52.91
CA ASP A 610 12.34 -12.85 -52.43
C ASP A 610 13.01 -13.58 -53.57
N LYS A 611 13.95 -12.95 -54.25
CA LYS A 611 14.75 -13.53 -55.34
C LYS A 611 15.80 -14.54 -54.78
N ARG A 612 15.54 -15.17 -53.68
CA ARG A 612 16.29 -16.32 -53.15
C ARG A 612 15.38 -17.52 -53.13
N ASN A 613 15.27 -18.23 -54.24
CA ASN A 613 15.04 -19.65 -54.38
C ASN A 613 14.45 -19.96 -55.75
N GLN A 614 15.25 -19.72 -56.82
CA GLN A 614 15.09 -20.41 -58.10
C GLN A 614 16.48 -20.92 -58.55
N SER A 615 17.08 -21.77 -57.76
CA SER A 615 18.09 -22.73 -58.27
C SER A 615 18.11 -23.90 -57.29
N GLU A 616 17.78 -25.04 -57.79
CA GLU A 616 17.76 -26.40 -57.18
C GLU A 616 16.38 -26.94 -56.78
N LEU A 617 15.61 -27.25 -57.84
CA LEU A 617 14.70 -28.39 -57.86
C LEU A 617 15.48 -29.59 -58.32
N GLY A 618 15.97 -30.37 -57.42
CA GLY A 618 16.51 -31.71 -57.56
C GLY A 618 15.99 -32.62 -56.45
N VAL A 619 14.93 -33.31 -56.77
CA VAL A 619 14.49 -34.66 -56.39
C VAL A 619 15.08 -35.30 -55.10
N VAL A 620 14.12 -35.94 -54.36
CA VAL A 620 14.18 -37.14 -53.51
C VAL A 620 14.12 -36.94 -52.00
N GLY A 621 13.08 -37.55 -51.43
CA GLY A 621 13.18 -38.37 -50.24
C GLY A 621 12.34 -37.97 -49.05
N GLN A 622 11.27 -38.68 -48.88
CA GLN A 622 10.58 -38.84 -47.59
C GLN A 622 11.54 -39.26 -46.48
N GLY A 623 11.45 -38.64 -45.34
CA GLY A 623 12.17 -39.04 -44.14
C GLY A 623 11.58 -38.35 -42.93
N GLN A 624 10.70 -39.04 -42.23
CA GLN A 624 10.27 -38.72 -40.90
C GLN A 624 11.42 -38.73 -39.89
N MET A 625 11.24 -37.98 -38.81
CA MET A 625 11.77 -38.18 -37.43
C MET A 625 13.12 -37.48 -37.12
N THR A 626 13.07 -36.75 -36.11
CA THR A 626 13.55 -36.84 -34.72
C THR A 626 14.24 -35.59 -34.27
N ASP A 627 13.51 -34.75 -33.71
CA ASP A 627 13.92 -33.54 -32.98
C ASP A 627 14.27 -33.94 -31.53
N ARG A 628 15.37 -34.68 -31.37
CA ARG A 628 15.83 -35.07 -30.01
C ARG A 628 17.34 -35.26 -29.82
N ALA A 629 18.15 -35.06 -30.84
CA ALA A 629 19.60 -35.36 -30.79
C ALA A 629 20.51 -34.13 -30.65
N ASP A 630 20.10 -32.92 -31.09
CA ASP A 630 21.00 -31.78 -31.17
C ASP A 630 21.19 -30.98 -29.87
N ARG A 631 20.48 -31.36 -28.80
CA ARG A 631 20.62 -30.69 -27.51
C ARG A 631 21.62 -31.32 -26.53
N ALA A 632 22.19 -32.45 -26.90
CA ALA A 632 23.14 -33.19 -26.05
C ALA A 632 24.63 -32.97 -26.42
N GLU A 633 24.93 -32.39 -27.57
CA GLU A 633 26.31 -32.23 -28.03
C GLU A 633 26.95 -30.88 -27.71
N MET A 634 26.16 -29.86 -27.34
CA MET A 634 26.68 -28.54 -26.92
C MET A 634 27.19 -28.47 -25.46
N LEU A 635 27.09 -29.51 -24.70
CA LEU A 635 27.52 -29.55 -23.28
C LEU A 635 28.84 -30.30 -23.02
N LYS A 636 29.55 -30.70 -24.03
CA LYS A 636 30.80 -31.51 -23.89
C LYS A 636 32.11 -30.90 -24.39
N ASN A 637 32.10 -29.68 -24.91
CA ASN A 637 33.35 -29.07 -25.33
C ASN A 637 33.73 -27.87 -24.46
N GLY A 638 34.85 -28.03 -23.82
CA GLY A 638 35.41 -27.21 -22.77
C GLY A 638 35.73 -25.78 -23.21
N VAL A 639 35.81 -24.94 -22.20
CA VAL A 639 36.21 -23.55 -22.16
C VAL A 639 37.54 -23.34 -22.81
N PRO A 640 37.70 -22.44 -23.83
CA PRO A 640 39.03 -21.94 -24.20
C PRO A 640 39.44 -20.84 -23.22
N GLN A 641 40.57 -21.02 -22.57
CA GLN A 641 41.29 -19.95 -21.87
C GLN A 641 41.67 -18.87 -22.88
N MET A 642 41.13 -17.64 -22.69
CA MET A 642 41.63 -16.46 -23.36
C MET A 642 42.84 -15.93 -22.60
N SER A 643 44.01 -15.97 -23.30
CA SER A 643 45.25 -15.33 -22.88
C SER A 643 45.09 -13.80 -22.80
N VAL A 644 45.47 -13.22 -21.68
CA VAL A 644 45.54 -11.79 -21.43
C VAL A 644 46.66 -11.20 -22.28
N ARG A 645 46.33 -10.29 -23.21
CA ARG A 645 47.30 -9.39 -23.82
C ARG A 645 47.39 -8.10 -22.99
N PRO A 646 48.60 -7.55 -22.76
CA PRO A 646 48.72 -6.32 -21.97
C PRO A 646 48.29 -5.09 -22.77
N ALA A 647 47.64 -4.15 -22.08
CA ALA A 647 47.19 -2.88 -22.64
C ALA A 647 48.38 -1.94 -22.98
N PRO A 648 48.27 -1.10 -24.01
CA PRO A 648 49.31 -0.10 -24.31
C PRO A 648 49.26 1.07 -23.32
N SER A 649 50.46 1.52 -22.93
CA SER A 649 50.71 2.62 -22.01
C SER A 649 50.25 3.97 -22.58
N LEU A 650 49.58 4.76 -21.70
CA LEU A 650 49.22 6.16 -21.99
C LEU A 650 50.44 7.08 -21.88
N PRO A 651 50.52 8.15 -22.70
CA PRO A 651 51.58 9.14 -22.58
C PRO A 651 51.35 10.13 -21.41
N ALA A 652 52.45 10.59 -20.87
CA ALA A 652 52.58 11.42 -19.70
C ALA A 652 51.89 12.78 -19.84
N ALA A 653 51.30 13.25 -18.72
CA ALA A 653 50.66 14.53 -18.58
C ALA A 653 51.65 15.70 -18.55
N ALA A 654 51.32 16.81 -19.22
CA ALA A 654 51.97 18.09 -19.10
C ALA A 654 51.41 18.89 -17.89
N PRO A 655 52.20 19.78 -17.26
CA PRO A 655 51.84 20.36 -15.97
C PRO A 655 50.87 21.55 -16.08
N ALA A 656 50.06 21.70 -15.04
CA ALA A 656 49.08 22.77 -14.83
C ALA A 656 49.77 24.13 -14.54
N PRO A 657 49.13 25.26 -14.90
CA PRO A 657 49.49 26.57 -14.32
C PRO A 657 48.60 26.88 -13.10
N SER A 658 49.28 27.43 -12.09
CA SER A 658 48.70 27.88 -10.79
C SER A 658 48.01 29.27 -10.90
N PRO A 659 47.34 29.69 -9.84
CA PRO A 659 46.18 30.59 -9.87
C PRO A 659 46.52 32.07 -9.68
N PHE A 660 45.67 32.97 -10.14
CA PHE A 660 45.59 34.35 -9.65
C PHE A 660 44.18 34.68 -9.18
N ALA A 661 44.10 35.17 -7.95
CA ALA A 661 42.97 35.85 -7.32
C ALA A 661 43.18 37.37 -7.39
N PRO A 662 42.33 38.21 -6.80
CA PRO A 662 40.99 38.61 -7.21
C PRO A 662 40.88 40.13 -7.47
N SER A 663 39.78 40.62 -8.00
CA SER A 663 39.39 42.00 -7.77
C SER A 663 37.90 42.20 -7.65
N ALA A 664 37.57 43.07 -6.72
CA ALA A 664 36.28 43.42 -6.20
C ALA A 664 35.58 44.52 -7.02
N GLU A 665 34.30 44.71 -6.66
CA GLU A 665 33.48 45.91 -6.80
C GLU A 665 32.72 46.16 -8.10
N ALA A 666 31.39 46.09 -8.06
CA ALA A 666 30.57 47.30 -7.93
C ALA A 666 29.09 46.99 -7.71
N ARG A 667 28.58 47.66 -6.73
CA ARG A 667 27.18 47.75 -6.27
C ARG A 667 26.27 48.52 -7.22
N ALA A 668 24.99 48.17 -7.11
CA ALA A 668 23.80 49.04 -7.03
C ALA A 668 23.09 49.50 -8.31
N ARG A 669 21.82 49.16 -8.46
CA ARG A 669 20.62 49.98 -8.29
C ARG A 669 19.48 49.49 -9.17
N ALA A 670 18.39 49.18 -8.51
CA ALA A 670 17.03 49.25 -9.10
C ALA A 670 16.62 50.72 -9.29
N PRO A 671 15.75 51.04 -10.19
CA PRO A 671 14.49 51.63 -9.70
C PRO A 671 13.21 51.15 -10.36
N ALA A 672 12.12 51.55 -9.66
CA ALA A 672 10.76 51.17 -9.79
C ALA A 672 9.95 51.83 -10.94
N MET A 673 8.84 51.15 -11.25
CA MET A 673 7.52 51.64 -11.65
C MET A 673 7.36 52.81 -12.60
N ALA A 674 6.55 52.62 -13.64
CA ALA A 674 5.39 53.52 -13.92
C ALA A 674 4.40 52.89 -14.94
N ALA A 675 3.18 53.30 -14.78
CA ALA A 675 1.91 52.82 -15.30
C ALA A 675 1.61 53.17 -16.76
N ALA A 676 0.54 52.47 -17.26
CA ALA A 676 -0.17 52.66 -18.53
C ALA A 676 -0.64 54.10 -18.83
N PRO A 677 -1.11 54.44 -20.07
CA PRO A 677 -2.46 54.09 -20.51
C PRO A 677 -2.73 53.87 -22.01
N ALA A 678 -3.78 53.09 -22.26
CA ALA A 678 -4.94 53.19 -23.15
C ALA A 678 -4.88 53.82 -24.56
N ASN A 679 -5.57 53.06 -25.44
CA ASN A 679 -6.40 53.43 -26.62
C ASN A 679 -5.74 54.03 -27.87
N PHE A 680 -5.97 53.37 -29.02
CA PHE A 680 -6.70 53.97 -30.15
C PHE A 680 -7.08 52.93 -31.24
N LEU A 681 -8.37 52.79 -31.43
CA LEU A 681 -9.19 52.76 -32.67
C LEU A 681 -8.75 51.95 -33.91
N ALA A 682 -9.80 51.22 -34.33
CA ALA A 682 -10.00 50.52 -35.57
C ALA A 682 -9.65 51.22 -36.85
N ASP A 683 -9.24 50.46 -37.85
CA ASP A 683 -9.60 50.73 -39.20
C ASP A 683 -9.92 49.46 -40.00
N LYS A 684 -11.00 49.50 -40.77
CA LYS A 684 -11.56 48.48 -41.62
C LYS A 684 -10.90 48.53 -42.98
N SER A 685 -10.46 47.40 -43.51
CA SER A 685 -10.50 47.20 -44.96
C SER A 685 -10.82 45.74 -45.31
N ALA A 686 -11.97 45.53 -45.93
CA ALA A 686 -12.44 44.28 -46.46
C ALA A 686 -11.74 43.93 -47.79
N GLY A 687 -11.14 42.74 -47.84
CA GLY A 687 -10.74 42.05 -49.10
C GLY A 687 -11.62 40.83 -49.33
N PRO A 688 -11.81 40.36 -50.57
CA PRO A 688 -12.89 39.48 -50.95
C PRO A 688 -12.71 38.06 -50.45
N ALA A 689 -13.85 37.45 -50.03
CA ALA A 689 -13.96 36.07 -49.58
C ALA A 689 -13.65 35.07 -50.68
N SER A 690 -12.71 34.16 -50.41
CA SER A 690 -12.56 32.88 -51.13
C SER A 690 -13.64 31.90 -50.66
N PRO A 691 -14.15 31.01 -51.53
CA PRO A 691 -15.27 30.12 -51.17
C PRO A 691 -14.88 29.14 -50.07
N ALA A 692 -15.78 29.01 -49.10
CA ALA A 692 -15.71 28.04 -48.05
C ALA A 692 -15.67 26.62 -48.62
N THR A 693 -14.56 25.93 -48.46
CA THR A 693 -14.49 24.50 -48.59
C THR A 693 -15.27 23.87 -47.42
N THR A 694 -16.34 23.15 -47.77
CA THR A 694 -17.12 22.29 -46.87
C THR A 694 -16.13 21.35 -46.16
N PRO A 695 -16.15 21.23 -44.80
CA PRO A 695 -15.29 20.24 -44.13
C PRO A 695 -15.72 18.86 -44.63
N ALA A 696 -14.76 18.08 -45.12
CA ALA A 696 -14.98 16.68 -45.42
C ALA A 696 -15.43 15.97 -44.11
N ALA A 697 -16.50 15.19 -44.22
CA ALA A 697 -17.03 14.40 -43.11
C ALA A 697 -15.88 13.53 -42.53
N GLU A 698 -15.58 13.65 -41.23
CA GLU A 698 -14.59 12.81 -40.61
C GLU A 698 -15.01 11.33 -40.72
N PRO A 699 -14.10 10.40 -41.08
CA PRO A 699 -14.45 8.99 -41.21
C PRO A 699 -14.93 8.45 -39.89
N THR A 700 -16.08 7.83 -39.83
CA THR A 700 -16.66 7.20 -38.65
C THR A 700 -15.89 5.93 -38.33
N SER A 701 -15.19 5.90 -37.19
CA SER A 701 -14.45 4.72 -36.71
C SER A 701 -15.33 3.90 -35.78
N GLN A 702 -15.46 2.59 -36.02
CA GLN A 702 -16.14 1.64 -35.15
C GLN A 702 -15.09 0.75 -34.43
N VAL A 703 -15.07 0.75 -33.09
CA VAL A 703 -14.18 -0.06 -32.26
C VAL A 703 -14.95 -1.26 -31.73
N THR A 704 -14.46 -2.48 -32.00
CA THR A 704 -14.97 -3.73 -31.44
C THR A 704 -13.90 -4.34 -30.54
N LEU A 705 -14.13 -4.36 -29.24
CA LEU A 705 -13.23 -4.92 -28.24
C LEU A 705 -13.61 -6.34 -27.91
N GLN A 706 -12.63 -7.22 -27.67
CA GLN A 706 -12.86 -8.59 -27.26
C GLN A 706 -13.06 -8.64 -25.74
N ALA A 707 -14.24 -9.10 -25.31
CA ALA A 707 -14.53 -9.32 -23.90
C ALA A 707 -13.75 -10.55 -23.40
N TRP A 708 -13.10 -10.43 -22.25
CA TRP A 708 -12.51 -11.54 -21.54
C TRP A 708 -13.62 -12.48 -21.02
N ARG A 709 -13.54 -13.78 -21.32
CA ARG A 709 -14.48 -14.80 -20.85
C ARG A 709 -13.73 -15.98 -20.24
N PRO A 710 -13.52 -15.97 -18.92
CA PRO A 710 -12.85 -17.06 -18.23
C PRO A 710 -13.68 -18.34 -18.20
N ASP A 711 -13.02 -19.50 -18.27
CA ASP A 711 -13.65 -20.83 -18.24
C ASP A 711 -13.69 -21.48 -16.85
N ALA A 712 -13.32 -20.75 -15.80
CA ALA A 712 -13.36 -21.25 -14.43
C ALA A 712 -14.77 -21.72 -14.02
N PRO A 713 -14.90 -22.80 -13.23
CA PRO A 713 -16.20 -23.36 -12.84
C PRO A 713 -17.13 -22.34 -12.17
N TYR A 714 -16.61 -21.50 -11.28
CA TYR A 714 -17.38 -20.43 -10.64
C TYR A 714 -17.91 -19.41 -11.66
N ALA A 715 -17.10 -19.07 -12.69
CA ALA A 715 -17.50 -18.12 -13.71
C ALA A 715 -18.64 -18.66 -14.59
N GLN A 716 -18.63 -19.96 -14.87
CA GLN A 716 -19.73 -20.63 -15.58
C GLN A 716 -21.02 -20.63 -14.75
N ARG A 717 -20.95 -20.95 -13.45
CA ARG A 717 -22.09 -20.91 -12.53
C ARG A 717 -22.69 -19.51 -12.44
N LEU A 718 -21.85 -18.47 -12.28
CA LEU A 718 -22.29 -17.08 -12.23
C LEU A 718 -22.98 -16.64 -13.55
N ARG A 719 -22.45 -17.04 -14.71
CA ARG A 719 -23.08 -16.71 -16.01
C ARG A 719 -24.42 -17.40 -16.23
N GLN A 720 -24.58 -18.62 -15.70
CA GLN A 720 -25.82 -19.40 -15.82
C GLN A 720 -26.89 -18.99 -14.79
N ALA A 721 -26.50 -18.29 -13.73
CA ALA A 721 -27.40 -17.89 -12.66
C ALA A 721 -28.49 -16.92 -13.14
N ASP A 722 -29.69 -17.04 -12.57
CA ASP A 722 -30.73 -16.04 -12.74
C ASP A 722 -30.30 -14.71 -12.08
N THR A 723 -30.70 -13.59 -12.64
CA THR A 723 -30.32 -12.26 -12.16
C THR A 723 -30.71 -12.04 -10.70
N ALA A 724 -31.85 -12.55 -10.25
CA ALA A 724 -32.31 -12.42 -8.86
C ALA A 724 -31.44 -13.22 -7.87
N GLN A 725 -30.84 -14.32 -8.30
CA GLN A 725 -30.01 -15.22 -7.46
C GLN A 725 -28.51 -14.95 -7.62
N LEU A 726 -28.11 -14.17 -8.61
CA LEU A 726 -26.72 -13.98 -8.98
C LEU A 726 -25.84 -13.54 -7.80
N TYR A 727 -26.32 -12.59 -6.98
CA TYR A 727 -25.55 -12.10 -5.84
C TYR A 727 -25.42 -13.15 -4.72
N THR A 728 -26.45 -13.95 -4.48
CA THR A 728 -26.40 -15.06 -3.52
C THR A 728 -25.39 -16.11 -3.96
N ILE A 729 -25.42 -16.52 -5.24
CA ILE A 729 -24.47 -17.49 -5.81
C ILE A 729 -23.03 -16.93 -5.75
N TYR A 730 -22.85 -15.63 -6.01
CA TYR A 730 -21.55 -14.99 -5.85
C TYR A 730 -21.04 -15.08 -4.40
N LEU A 731 -21.88 -14.82 -3.41
CA LEU A 731 -21.51 -14.92 -2.00
C LEU A 731 -21.09 -16.34 -1.60
N ASP A 732 -21.77 -17.36 -2.14
CA ASP A 732 -21.43 -18.77 -1.92
C ASP A 732 -20.08 -19.14 -2.55
N GLU A 733 -19.88 -18.81 -3.83
CA GLU A 733 -18.62 -19.06 -4.54
C GLU A 733 -17.43 -18.33 -3.92
N ARG A 734 -17.65 -17.15 -3.37
CA ARG A 734 -16.63 -16.35 -2.69
C ARG A 734 -15.99 -17.07 -1.50
N LEU A 735 -16.72 -17.97 -0.81
CA LEU A 735 -16.17 -18.69 0.34
C LEU A 735 -14.90 -19.47 -0.02
N ALA A 736 -14.89 -20.11 -1.19
CA ALA A 736 -13.74 -20.87 -1.69
C ALA A 736 -12.70 -19.98 -2.41
N ASN A 737 -13.11 -18.82 -2.94
CA ASN A 737 -12.32 -17.99 -3.85
C ASN A 737 -11.95 -16.62 -3.26
N ALA A 738 -12.09 -16.42 -1.94
CA ALA A 738 -11.91 -15.10 -1.29
C ALA A 738 -10.52 -14.48 -1.46
N GLN A 739 -9.49 -15.27 -1.76
CA GLN A 739 -8.12 -14.82 -1.98
C GLN A 739 -7.75 -14.72 -3.47
N SER A 740 -8.66 -15.01 -4.39
CA SER A 740 -8.43 -14.96 -5.84
C SER A 740 -8.83 -13.60 -6.42
N SER A 741 -7.85 -12.84 -6.92
CA SER A 741 -8.13 -11.58 -7.63
C SER A 741 -8.88 -11.83 -8.95
N SER A 742 -8.63 -12.97 -9.60
CA SER A 742 -9.36 -13.42 -10.80
C SER A 742 -10.84 -13.56 -10.52
N PHE A 743 -11.19 -14.19 -9.41
CA PHE A 743 -12.58 -14.38 -9.01
C PHE A 743 -13.37 -13.08 -8.94
N TYR A 744 -12.83 -12.05 -8.28
CA TYR A 744 -13.51 -10.76 -8.15
C TYR A 744 -13.63 -10.02 -9.49
N MET A 745 -12.61 -10.10 -10.35
CA MET A 745 -12.68 -9.55 -11.70
C MET A 745 -13.76 -10.20 -12.57
N ASP A 746 -13.77 -11.53 -12.58
CA ASP A 746 -14.65 -12.31 -13.42
C ASP A 746 -16.11 -12.17 -12.96
N ALA A 747 -16.31 -12.25 -11.63
CA ALA A 747 -17.63 -12.02 -11.04
C ALA A 747 -18.14 -10.61 -11.34
N ALA A 748 -17.34 -9.56 -11.13
CA ALA A 748 -17.72 -8.20 -11.44
C ALA A 748 -18.10 -8.03 -12.93
N SER A 749 -17.39 -8.70 -13.84
CA SER A 749 -17.72 -8.68 -15.27
C SER A 749 -19.11 -9.21 -15.55
N VAL A 750 -19.52 -10.32 -14.90
CA VAL A 750 -20.88 -10.88 -15.05
C VAL A 750 -21.94 -9.91 -14.56
N PHE A 751 -21.70 -9.18 -13.46
CA PHE A 751 -22.61 -8.15 -12.97
C PHE A 751 -22.73 -6.98 -13.95
N PHE A 752 -21.60 -6.47 -14.49
CA PHE A 752 -21.60 -5.39 -15.51
C PHE A 752 -22.29 -5.82 -16.81
N ASP A 753 -22.06 -7.05 -17.29
CA ASP A 753 -22.73 -7.58 -18.48
C ASP A 753 -24.27 -7.62 -18.33
N ARG A 754 -24.73 -7.80 -17.07
CA ARG A 754 -26.15 -7.81 -16.72
C ARG A 754 -26.70 -6.42 -16.32
N LYS A 755 -25.90 -5.36 -16.47
CA LYS A 755 -26.27 -3.98 -16.10
C LYS A 755 -26.58 -3.81 -14.60
N LEU A 756 -25.98 -4.62 -13.74
CA LEU A 756 -26.03 -4.52 -12.29
C LEU A 756 -24.80 -3.75 -11.78
N ASP A 757 -24.61 -2.54 -12.30
CA ASP A 757 -23.37 -1.78 -12.14
C ASP A 757 -22.99 -1.52 -10.68
N ALA A 758 -23.98 -1.22 -9.81
CA ALA A 758 -23.72 -1.00 -8.38
C ALA A 758 -23.17 -2.26 -7.68
N LEU A 759 -23.71 -3.46 -8.01
CA LEU A 759 -23.18 -4.72 -7.49
C LEU A 759 -21.83 -5.08 -8.12
N GLY A 760 -21.67 -4.81 -9.43
CA GLY A 760 -20.40 -4.99 -10.12
C GLY A 760 -19.28 -4.18 -9.49
N LEU A 761 -19.53 -2.91 -9.16
CA LEU A 761 -18.59 -2.04 -8.44
C LEU A 761 -18.31 -2.55 -7.02
N ARG A 762 -19.35 -3.01 -6.29
CA ARG A 762 -19.18 -3.61 -4.95
C ARG A 762 -18.26 -4.83 -5.01
N VAL A 763 -18.53 -5.76 -5.90
CA VAL A 763 -17.73 -6.98 -6.08
C VAL A 763 -16.29 -6.65 -6.46
N LEU A 764 -16.11 -5.77 -7.45
CA LEU A 764 -14.79 -5.33 -7.93
C LEU A 764 -13.97 -4.64 -6.82
N SER A 765 -14.61 -3.85 -5.97
CA SER A 765 -13.94 -3.08 -4.92
C SER A 765 -13.29 -3.94 -3.82
N ASN A 766 -13.63 -5.24 -3.70
CA ASN A 766 -12.92 -6.16 -2.81
C ASN A 766 -11.41 -6.22 -3.12
N LEU A 767 -11.00 -5.98 -4.37
CA LEU A 767 -9.58 -5.93 -4.76
C LEU A 767 -8.79 -4.88 -3.97
N ALA A 768 -9.42 -3.76 -3.59
CA ALA A 768 -8.77 -2.71 -2.82
C ALA A 768 -8.42 -3.14 -1.39
N GLY A 769 -9.14 -4.11 -0.83
CA GLY A 769 -8.96 -4.62 0.54
C GLY A 769 -8.22 -5.96 0.64
N MET A 770 -8.03 -6.70 -0.46
CA MET A 770 -7.43 -8.04 -0.43
C MET A 770 -6.01 -8.08 0.12
N ASN A 771 -5.18 -7.15 -0.29
CA ASN A 771 -3.80 -7.00 0.19
C ASN A 771 -3.49 -5.51 0.21
N LEU A 772 -3.55 -4.92 1.40
CA LEU A 772 -3.41 -3.49 1.60
C LEU A 772 -2.07 -3.01 1.02
N GLU A 773 -2.13 -1.93 0.22
CA GLU A 773 -0.97 -1.31 -0.44
C GLU A 773 -0.27 -2.18 -1.52
N ASN A 774 -0.92 -3.23 -2.02
CA ASN A 774 -0.43 -3.96 -3.19
C ASN A 774 -0.68 -3.14 -4.46
N ARG A 775 0.39 -2.59 -5.04
CA ARG A 775 0.36 -1.73 -6.25
C ARG A 775 -0.27 -2.43 -7.45
N GLN A 776 0.00 -3.72 -7.62
CA GLN A 776 -0.51 -4.51 -8.73
C GLN A 776 -2.04 -4.68 -8.62
N LEU A 777 -2.55 -5.09 -7.46
CA LEU A 777 -4.01 -5.23 -7.25
C LEU A 777 -4.73 -3.88 -7.38
N LEU A 778 -4.13 -2.80 -6.89
CA LEU A 778 -4.69 -1.45 -7.04
C LEU A 778 -4.69 -1.02 -8.52
N ARG A 779 -3.64 -1.32 -9.29
CA ARG A 779 -3.58 -1.01 -10.73
C ARG A 779 -4.61 -1.81 -11.51
N LEU A 780 -4.73 -3.11 -11.21
CA LEU A 780 -5.78 -3.96 -11.73
C LEU A 780 -7.19 -3.40 -11.47
N TYR A 781 -7.46 -3.00 -10.23
CA TYR A 781 -8.73 -2.37 -9.84
C TYR A 781 -8.99 -1.09 -10.63
N ALA A 782 -8.02 -0.19 -10.70
CA ALA A 782 -8.13 1.08 -11.42
C ALA A 782 -8.35 0.89 -12.93
N TYR A 783 -7.66 -0.06 -13.57
CA TYR A 783 -7.86 -0.39 -14.98
C TYR A 783 -9.28 -0.89 -15.26
N ARG A 784 -9.84 -1.71 -14.37
CA ARG A 784 -11.24 -2.16 -14.49
C ARG A 784 -12.23 -1.02 -14.28
N LEU A 785 -11.95 -0.09 -13.37
CA LEU A 785 -12.77 1.12 -13.20
C LEU A 785 -12.75 1.99 -14.48
N MET A 786 -11.57 2.21 -15.10
CA MET A 786 -11.47 2.91 -16.38
C MET A 786 -12.30 2.23 -17.47
N GLN A 787 -12.21 0.91 -17.60
CA GLN A 787 -12.99 0.14 -18.57
C GLN A 787 -14.50 0.23 -18.33
N SER A 788 -14.97 0.34 -17.09
CA SER A 788 -16.38 0.49 -16.74
C SER A 788 -16.88 1.94 -16.77
N GLY A 789 -16.06 2.89 -17.26
CA GLY A 789 -16.40 4.32 -17.36
C GLY A 789 -16.37 5.06 -16.01
N GLN A 790 -15.74 4.51 -14.99
CA GLN A 790 -15.66 5.07 -13.63
C GLN A 790 -14.34 5.84 -13.42
N ALA A 791 -14.01 6.76 -14.34
CA ALA A 791 -12.74 7.50 -14.32
C ALA A 791 -12.51 8.28 -13.00
N ALA A 792 -13.58 8.83 -12.39
CA ALA A 792 -13.48 9.55 -11.13
C ALA A 792 -13.03 8.63 -9.97
N LEU A 793 -13.57 7.42 -9.88
CA LEU A 793 -13.13 6.42 -8.89
C LEU A 793 -11.71 5.94 -9.19
N ALA A 794 -11.39 5.70 -10.46
CA ALA A 794 -10.05 5.30 -10.88
C ALA A 794 -8.99 6.36 -10.52
N THR A 795 -9.30 7.66 -10.64
CA THR A 795 -8.40 8.76 -10.28
C THR A 795 -7.96 8.65 -8.82
N ALA A 796 -8.87 8.41 -7.88
CA ALA A 796 -8.53 8.26 -6.46
C ALA A 796 -7.60 7.04 -6.22
N VAL A 797 -7.82 5.93 -6.94
CA VAL A 797 -6.96 4.74 -6.85
C VAL A 797 -5.58 5.01 -7.45
N PHE A 798 -5.50 5.69 -8.62
CA PHE A 798 -4.22 6.05 -9.24
C PHE A 798 -3.44 7.07 -8.39
N GLU A 799 -4.11 8.01 -7.72
CA GLU A 799 -3.46 8.89 -6.74
C GLU A 799 -2.76 8.09 -5.63
N ARG A 800 -3.43 7.06 -5.11
CA ARG A 800 -2.86 6.16 -4.13
C ARG A 800 -1.65 5.40 -4.68
N ILE A 801 -1.72 4.86 -5.91
CA ILE A 801 -0.61 4.17 -6.57
C ILE A 801 0.59 5.13 -6.74
N ARG A 802 0.35 6.38 -7.16
CA ARG A 802 1.41 7.40 -7.29
C ARG A 802 2.11 7.70 -5.95
N MET A 803 1.35 7.73 -4.84
CA MET A 803 1.95 7.91 -3.51
C MET A 803 2.80 6.70 -3.08
N LEU A 804 2.35 5.48 -3.43
CA LEU A 804 3.07 4.24 -3.11
C LEU A 804 4.31 4.03 -4.00
N ALA A 805 4.24 4.45 -5.27
CA ALA A 805 5.28 4.23 -6.26
C ALA A 805 5.59 5.50 -7.08
N PRO A 806 6.09 6.58 -6.46
CA PRO A 806 6.40 7.84 -7.14
C PRO A 806 7.60 7.75 -8.10
N ASN A 807 8.37 6.66 -8.04
CA ASN A 807 9.54 6.40 -8.88
C ASN A 807 9.22 5.52 -10.10
N GLU A 808 7.94 5.24 -10.34
CA GLU A 808 7.42 4.57 -11.53
C GLU A 808 6.72 5.59 -12.44
N PRO A 809 7.17 5.79 -13.69
CA PRO A 809 6.55 6.75 -14.61
C PRO A 809 5.09 6.42 -14.87
N GLN A 810 4.74 5.13 -14.89
CA GLN A 810 3.38 4.64 -15.11
C GLN A 810 2.41 5.15 -14.05
N SER A 811 2.84 5.29 -12.78
CA SER A 811 1.99 5.80 -11.68
C SER A 811 1.56 7.26 -11.92
N TRP A 812 2.42 8.07 -12.49
CA TRP A 812 2.13 9.47 -12.84
C TRP A 812 1.31 9.57 -14.12
N ARG A 813 1.65 8.75 -15.13
CA ARG A 813 0.96 8.75 -16.42
C ARG A 813 -0.50 8.28 -16.28
N ASP A 814 -0.74 7.16 -15.60
CA ASP A 814 -2.09 6.63 -15.40
C ASP A 814 -2.97 7.61 -14.65
N LEU A 815 -2.44 8.26 -13.60
CA LEU A 815 -3.15 9.32 -12.90
C LEU A 815 -3.46 10.50 -13.83
N GLY A 816 -2.48 11.00 -14.58
CA GLY A 816 -2.67 12.12 -15.52
C GLY A 816 -3.73 11.81 -16.57
N LEU A 817 -3.77 10.59 -17.09
CA LEU A 817 -4.77 10.18 -18.08
C LEU A 817 -6.19 10.11 -17.48
N ALA A 818 -6.33 9.57 -16.26
CA ALA A 818 -7.63 9.53 -15.56
C ALA A 818 -8.11 10.96 -15.20
N GLN A 819 -7.22 11.84 -14.79
CA GLN A 819 -7.52 13.25 -14.54
C GLN A 819 -7.96 13.99 -15.81
N ALA A 820 -7.36 13.71 -16.97
CA ALA A 820 -7.79 14.27 -18.25
C ALA A 820 -9.22 13.86 -18.62
N GLU A 821 -9.63 12.63 -18.32
CA GLU A 821 -11.01 12.17 -18.55
C GLU A 821 -12.03 12.80 -17.61
N THR A 822 -11.60 13.15 -16.38
CA THR A 822 -12.47 13.80 -15.38
C THR A 822 -12.46 15.33 -15.46
N GLY A 823 -11.78 15.91 -16.47
CA GLY A 823 -11.72 17.37 -16.68
C GLY A 823 -10.70 18.12 -15.84
N GLN A 824 -9.88 17.40 -15.04
CA GLN A 824 -8.78 17.96 -14.26
C GLN A 824 -7.53 18.16 -15.14
N SER A 825 -7.68 18.98 -16.20
CA SER A 825 -6.69 19.07 -17.28
C SER A 825 -5.36 19.67 -16.83
N GLN A 826 -5.34 20.59 -15.88
CA GLN A 826 -4.09 21.18 -15.36
C GLN A 826 -3.29 20.15 -14.57
N GLU A 827 -3.93 19.42 -13.68
CA GLU A 827 -3.31 18.34 -12.89
C GLU A 827 -2.82 17.23 -13.80
N ALA A 828 -3.59 16.86 -14.82
CA ALA A 828 -3.20 15.90 -15.85
C ALA A 828 -1.90 16.32 -16.55
N VAL A 829 -1.84 17.58 -17.01
CA VAL A 829 -0.64 18.13 -17.66
C VAL A 829 0.54 18.15 -16.72
N ASN A 830 0.36 18.54 -15.44
CA ASN A 830 1.43 18.56 -14.45
C ASN A 830 2.00 17.15 -14.22
N ASN A 831 1.15 16.13 -14.08
CA ASN A 831 1.58 14.73 -13.89
C ASN A 831 2.25 14.16 -15.14
N LEU A 832 1.74 14.43 -16.33
CA LEU A 832 2.34 14.00 -17.60
C LEU A 832 3.67 14.71 -17.87
N TRP A 833 3.81 15.97 -17.47
CA TRP A 833 5.09 16.70 -17.53
C TRP A 833 6.14 16.10 -16.62
N GLU A 834 5.76 15.66 -15.43
CA GLU A 834 6.68 14.95 -14.54
C GLU A 834 7.25 13.70 -15.21
N VAL A 835 6.43 12.95 -15.96
CA VAL A 835 6.89 11.78 -16.74
C VAL A 835 7.79 12.21 -17.91
N ALA A 836 7.44 13.26 -18.62
CA ALA A 836 8.20 13.72 -19.78
C ALA A 836 9.59 14.29 -19.41
N ALA A 837 9.68 15.02 -18.28
CA ALA A 837 10.86 15.79 -17.90
C ALA A 837 11.89 15.01 -17.04
N ARG A 838 11.50 13.94 -16.34
CA ARG A 838 12.42 13.18 -15.49
C ARG A 838 13.17 12.10 -16.26
N PRO A 839 14.47 11.87 -15.93
CA PRO A 839 15.16 10.67 -16.36
C PRO A 839 14.58 9.46 -15.57
N TRP A 840 14.08 8.48 -16.29
CA TRP A 840 13.59 7.23 -15.73
C TRP A 840 14.57 6.09 -15.98
N ASN A 841 14.43 5.00 -15.24
CA ASN A 841 15.21 3.79 -15.44
C ASN A 841 15.03 3.27 -16.89
N SER A 842 16.09 2.73 -17.49
CA SER A 842 16.11 2.26 -18.89
C SER A 842 15.06 1.18 -19.22
N ARG A 843 14.47 0.53 -18.19
CA ARG A 843 13.37 -0.42 -18.36
C ARG A 843 12.06 0.21 -18.83
N PHE A 844 11.98 1.54 -18.89
CA PHE A 844 10.83 2.30 -19.39
C PHE A 844 11.19 3.04 -20.68
N PRO A 845 11.48 2.33 -21.77
CA PRO A 845 11.92 2.94 -23.01
C PRO A 845 10.81 3.78 -23.66
N GLY A 846 11.14 4.99 -24.10
CA GLY A 846 10.21 5.86 -24.82
C GLY A 846 9.11 6.52 -23.99
N ILE A 847 9.00 6.24 -22.69
CA ILE A 847 7.92 6.74 -21.84
C ILE A 847 7.82 8.28 -21.79
N ASN A 848 8.98 8.97 -21.85
CA ASN A 848 9.03 10.43 -21.88
C ASN A 848 8.29 11.00 -23.10
N LEU A 849 8.53 10.41 -24.29
CA LEU A 849 7.92 10.84 -25.55
C LEU A 849 6.42 10.50 -25.61
N ILE A 850 6.02 9.34 -25.08
CA ILE A 850 4.62 8.93 -24.97
C ILE A 850 3.85 9.92 -24.10
N ALA A 851 4.34 10.21 -22.89
CA ALA A 851 3.71 11.16 -21.97
C ALA A 851 3.68 12.59 -22.51
N LEU A 852 4.74 13.03 -23.20
CA LEU A 852 4.78 14.34 -23.86
C LEU A 852 3.73 14.47 -24.96
N THR A 853 3.51 13.42 -25.75
CA THR A 853 2.46 13.37 -26.78
C THR A 853 1.08 13.49 -26.15
N GLU A 854 0.84 12.79 -25.02
CA GLU A 854 -0.42 12.85 -24.25
C GLU A 854 -0.64 14.22 -23.61
N LEU A 855 0.41 14.82 -23.02
CA LEU A 855 0.38 16.18 -22.45
C LEU A 855 -0.11 17.21 -23.48
N ASN A 856 0.54 17.21 -24.67
CA ASN A 856 0.20 18.17 -25.70
C ASN A 856 -1.22 17.97 -26.26
N ALA A 857 -1.68 16.72 -26.35
CA ALA A 857 -3.04 16.41 -26.77
C ALA A 857 -4.08 16.88 -25.74
N VAL A 858 -3.86 16.62 -24.45
CA VAL A 858 -4.74 17.08 -23.35
C VAL A 858 -4.82 18.60 -23.35
N ALA A 859 -3.68 19.30 -23.40
CA ALA A 859 -3.63 20.75 -23.41
C ALA A 859 -4.39 21.35 -24.60
N ALA A 860 -4.26 20.75 -25.80
CA ALA A 860 -4.90 21.23 -27.02
C ALA A 860 -6.42 21.07 -27.03
N VAL A 861 -6.98 20.03 -26.39
CA VAL A 861 -8.42 19.75 -26.42
C VAL A 861 -9.18 20.28 -25.20
N SER A 862 -8.47 20.65 -24.13
CA SER A 862 -9.06 21.03 -22.84
C SER A 862 -10.10 22.15 -22.98
N GLN A 863 -9.76 23.25 -23.63
CA GLN A 863 -10.67 24.38 -23.82
C GLN A 863 -11.87 24.00 -24.66
N ALA A 864 -11.67 23.27 -25.76
CA ALA A 864 -12.75 22.83 -26.66
C ALA A 864 -13.75 21.88 -25.98
N ARG A 865 -13.28 21.14 -24.96
CA ARG A 865 -14.10 20.23 -24.12
C ARG A 865 -14.76 20.93 -22.93
N GLY A 866 -14.57 22.24 -22.77
CA GLY A 866 -15.13 23.01 -21.64
C GLY A 866 -14.35 22.88 -20.32
N PHE A 867 -13.13 22.34 -20.33
CA PHE A 867 -12.30 22.14 -19.13
C PHE A 867 -11.33 23.31 -18.85
N GLY A 868 -11.43 24.40 -19.65
CA GLY A 868 -10.61 25.59 -19.47
C GLY A 868 -9.26 25.53 -20.20
N VAL A 869 -8.52 26.63 -20.09
CA VAL A 869 -7.17 26.78 -20.68
C VAL A 869 -6.13 26.23 -19.71
N VAL A 870 -5.23 25.42 -20.21
CA VAL A 870 -4.13 24.83 -19.43
C VAL A 870 -2.89 25.71 -19.51
N ASN A 871 -2.25 25.96 -18.34
CA ASN A 871 -0.97 26.64 -18.26
C ASN A 871 0.18 25.66 -18.59
N LEU A 872 1.02 26.01 -19.57
CA LEU A 872 2.18 25.25 -20.00
C LEU A 872 3.53 25.90 -19.64
N ASP A 873 3.59 26.91 -18.77
CA ASP A 873 4.81 27.67 -18.50
C ASP A 873 5.97 26.79 -18.00
N ALA A 874 5.66 25.73 -17.26
CA ALA A 874 6.67 24.75 -16.82
C ALA A 874 7.24 23.86 -17.93
N VAL A 875 6.56 23.77 -19.08
CA VAL A 875 6.96 22.91 -20.21
C VAL A 875 7.92 23.71 -21.11
N ASP A 876 9.03 23.11 -21.54
CA ASP A 876 9.97 23.72 -22.50
C ASP A 876 9.24 24.06 -23.80
N THR A 877 9.42 25.29 -24.29
CA THR A 877 8.71 25.80 -25.46
C THR A 877 8.94 24.95 -26.73
N ARG A 878 10.10 24.31 -26.84
CA ARG A 878 10.45 23.43 -27.96
C ARG A 878 9.64 22.13 -27.98
N LEU A 879 8.98 21.81 -26.85
CA LEU A 879 8.20 20.59 -26.62
C LEU A 879 6.68 20.83 -26.70
N ARG A 880 6.23 22.09 -26.89
CA ARG A 880 4.82 22.48 -26.90
C ARG A 880 4.23 22.38 -28.31
N ARG A 881 3.89 21.18 -28.77
CA ARG A 881 3.21 20.99 -30.06
C ARG A 881 2.30 19.78 -30.03
N ASN A 882 1.00 20.00 -30.29
CA ASN A 882 0.07 18.91 -30.50
C ASN A 882 0.31 18.21 -31.85
N LEU A 883 0.23 16.88 -31.86
CA LEU A 883 0.40 16.01 -33.03
C LEU A 883 -0.84 15.11 -33.16
N PRO A 884 -1.96 15.60 -33.71
CA PRO A 884 -3.19 14.82 -33.82
C PRO A 884 -3.01 13.53 -34.62
N LEU A 885 -3.71 12.46 -34.19
CA LEU A 885 -3.64 11.13 -34.78
C LEU A 885 -5.05 10.60 -35.07
N ALA A 886 -5.23 10.00 -36.25
CA ALA A 886 -6.50 9.31 -36.57
C ALA A 886 -6.68 8.08 -35.68
N LEU A 887 -5.58 7.35 -35.41
CA LEU A 887 -5.60 6.15 -34.58
C LEU A 887 -4.36 6.11 -33.66
N ARG A 888 -4.58 5.87 -32.39
CA ARG A 888 -3.55 5.61 -31.40
C ARG A 888 -3.95 4.44 -30.52
N ILE A 889 -3.06 3.50 -30.33
CA ILE A 889 -3.29 2.29 -29.54
C ILE A 889 -2.18 2.19 -28.51
N THR A 890 -2.50 2.06 -27.24
CA THR A 890 -1.54 1.84 -26.16
C THR A 890 -1.91 0.60 -25.37
N LEU A 891 -0.91 -0.24 -25.08
CA LEU A 891 -0.99 -1.44 -24.29
C LEU A 891 -0.14 -1.28 -23.04
N ALA A 892 -0.74 -1.31 -21.87
CA ALA A 892 -0.08 -1.28 -20.57
C ALA A 892 -0.43 -2.54 -19.76
N TRP A 893 0.33 -2.82 -18.70
CA TRP A 893 0.07 -3.99 -17.85
C TRP A 893 0.35 -3.70 -16.36
N ASP A 894 -0.16 -4.55 -15.48
CA ASP A 894 -0.15 -4.36 -14.03
C ASP A 894 1.10 -4.94 -13.33
N THR A 895 1.94 -5.72 -14.04
CA THR A 895 3.12 -6.40 -13.50
C THR A 895 4.41 -5.75 -14.00
N ASP A 896 5.41 -5.62 -13.12
CA ASP A 896 6.76 -5.17 -13.47
C ASP A 896 7.59 -6.34 -14.04
N ASP A 897 8.77 -6.07 -14.62
CA ASP A 897 9.67 -7.05 -15.21
C ASP A 897 8.95 -8.04 -16.15
N THR A 898 7.98 -7.52 -16.90
CA THR A 898 7.07 -8.30 -17.75
C THR A 898 7.25 -7.87 -19.21
N ASP A 899 7.28 -8.84 -20.11
CA ASP A 899 7.50 -8.70 -21.52
C ASP A 899 6.21 -9.03 -22.29
N VAL A 900 5.59 -7.99 -22.87
CA VAL A 900 4.34 -8.09 -23.63
C VAL A 900 4.41 -7.26 -24.89
N ASP A 901 4.31 -7.90 -26.04
CA ASP A 901 4.35 -7.23 -27.33
C ASP A 901 2.97 -6.85 -27.86
N LEU A 902 2.89 -5.64 -28.43
CA LEU A 902 1.76 -5.15 -29.19
C LEU A 902 1.96 -5.41 -30.69
N TYR A 903 0.97 -6.00 -31.35
CA TYR A 903 0.90 -6.17 -32.80
C TYR A 903 -0.31 -5.44 -33.35
N VAL A 904 -0.12 -4.64 -34.41
CA VAL A 904 -1.21 -3.96 -35.11
C VAL A 904 -1.10 -4.25 -36.60
N ALA A 905 -2.05 -5.05 -37.11
CA ALA A 905 -2.16 -5.33 -38.53
C ALA A 905 -3.10 -4.33 -39.19
N ASP A 906 -2.69 -3.73 -40.28
CA ASP A 906 -3.47 -2.75 -41.03
C ASP A 906 -4.30 -3.39 -42.17
N PRO A 907 -5.32 -2.70 -42.72
CA PRO A 907 -6.18 -3.24 -43.77
C PRO A 907 -5.42 -3.46 -45.11
N LEU A 908 -4.21 -2.95 -45.25
CA LEU A 908 -3.40 -3.10 -46.44
C LEU A 908 -2.46 -4.32 -46.37
N GLY A 909 -2.48 -5.07 -45.25
CA GLY A 909 -1.72 -6.30 -45.04
C GLY A 909 -0.33 -6.08 -44.43
N ASP A 910 -0.07 -4.89 -43.90
CA ASP A 910 1.17 -4.62 -43.17
C ASP A 910 0.95 -4.74 -41.65
N GLN A 911 1.98 -5.10 -40.90
CA GLN A 911 1.91 -5.29 -39.46
C GLN A 911 3.03 -4.56 -38.74
N ALA A 912 2.65 -3.67 -37.81
CA ALA A 912 3.58 -3.07 -36.85
C ALA A 912 3.81 -4.00 -35.66
N SER A 913 5.08 -4.08 -35.19
CA SER A 913 5.50 -4.85 -34.02
C SER A 913 6.81 -4.28 -33.46
N TYR A 914 7.32 -4.86 -32.37
CA TYR A 914 8.64 -4.51 -31.82
C TYR A 914 9.78 -4.63 -32.86
N SER A 915 9.74 -5.66 -33.72
CA SER A 915 10.77 -5.92 -34.75
C SER A 915 10.55 -5.12 -36.03
N ARG A 916 9.32 -4.66 -36.31
CA ARG A 916 8.94 -3.82 -37.45
C ARG A 916 8.15 -2.61 -36.98
N ARG A 917 8.85 -1.59 -36.51
CA ARG A 917 8.24 -0.43 -35.85
C ARG A 917 7.55 0.55 -36.80
N ALA A 918 7.84 0.55 -38.06
CA ALA A 918 7.27 1.44 -39.07
C ALA A 918 6.51 0.62 -40.12
N THR A 919 5.28 1.03 -40.45
CA THR A 919 4.49 0.46 -41.54
C THR A 919 4.56 1.34 -42.79
N HIS A 920 4.24 0.77 -43.95
CA HIS A 920 4.23 1.45 -45.23
C HIS A 920 3.31 2.69 -45.24
N GLN A 921 2.15 2.61 -44.59
CA GLN A 921 1.21 3.71 -44.50
C GLN A 921 1.53 4.75 -43.41
N GLY A 922 2.66 4.63 -42.71
CA GLY A 922 3.12 5.57 -41.70
C GLY A 922 2.73 5.22 -40.26
N GLY A 923 2.30 3.98 -40.00
CA GLY A 923 2.18 3.51 -38.63
C GLY A 923 3.54 3.53 -37.93
N ASN A 924 3.59 3.92 -36.66
CA ASN A 924 4.80 4.02 -35.86
C ASN A 924 4.61 3.38 -34.50
N MET A 925 5.48 2.41 -34.17
CA MET A 925 5.51 1.70 -32.90
C MET A 925 6.56 2.30 -31.96
N SER A 926 6.25 2.38 -30.65
CA SER A 926 7.21 2.76 -29.60
C SER A 926 8.40 1.79 -29.53
N PRO A 927 9.48 2.12 -28.81
CA PRO A 927 10.47 1.14 -28.42
C PRO A 927 9.84 0.00 -27.61
N ASP A 928 10.40 -1.21 -27.78
CA ASP A 928 10.05 -2.42 -27.08
C ASP A 928 10.23 -2.30 -25.55
N ALA A 929 9.23 -2.68 -24.76
CA ALA A 929 9.19 -2.56 -23.31
C ALA A 929 9.31 -3.93 -22.62
N THR A 930 10.51 -4.49 -22.55
CA THR A 930 10.78 -5.84 -22.03
C THR A 930 10.93 -5.95 -20.52
N GLY A 931 10.86 -4.86 -19.77
CA GLY A 931 11.22 -4.89 -18.34
C GLY A 931 10.48 -3.90 -17.45
N GLY A 932 9.36 -3.34 -17.87
CA GLY A 932 8.54 -2.40 -17.08
C GLY A 932 7.07 -2.76 -17.09
N TYR A 933 6.22 -1.75 -16.96
CA TYR A 933 4.75 -1.86 -17.05
C TYR A 933 4.22 -1.48 -18.45
N GLY A 934 5.09 -1.37 -19.44
CA GLY A 934 4.80 -0.67 -20.69
C GLY A 934 4.77 0.85 -20.48
N PRO A 935 3.96 1.58 -21.24
CA PRO A 935 3.13 1.10 -22.33
C PRO A 935 3.93 0.86 -23.62
N GLU A 936 3.41 -0.03 -24.47
CA GLU A 936 3.72 -0.01 -25.89
C GLU A 936 2.68 0.82 -26.64
N GLU A 937 3.13 1.60 -27.61
CA GLU A 937 2.31 2.55 -28.36
C GLU A 937 2.42 2.34 -29.86
N PHE A 938 1.27 2.19 -30.53
CA PHE A 938 1.14 2.37 -31.98
C PHE A 938 0.44 3.69 -32.27
N SER A 939 1.01 4.46 -33.22
CA SER A 939 0.52 5.76 -33.64
C SER A 939 0.39 5.86 -35.15
N LEU A 940 -0.73 6.42 -35.63
CA LEU A 940 -1.00 6.62 -37.05
C LEU A 940 -1.69 7.97 -37.27
N LYS A 941 -1.05 8.86 -38.05
CA LYS A 941 -1.57 10.22 -38.36
C LYS A 941 -2.85 10.16 -39.15
N THR A 942 -2.85 9.41 -40.26
CA THR A 942 -3.99 9.22 -41.17
C THR A 942 -4.21 7.73 -41.39
N ALA A 943 -5.40 7.23 -41.15
CA ALA A 943 -5.73 5.82 -41.29
C ALA A 943 -6.32 5.53 -42.68
N ALA A 944 -5.93 4.43 -43.31
CA ALA A 944 -6.61 3.89 -44.50
C ALA A 944 -7.95 3.27 -44.07
N PRO A 945 -9.00 3.33 -44.90
CA PRO A 945 -10.24 2.64 -44.63
C PRO A 945 -10.08 1.13 -44.50
N GLY A 946 -10.82 0.51 -43.59
CA GLY A 946 -10.82 -0.92 -43.37
C GLY A 946 -10.47 -1.34 -41.94
N PRO A 947 -10.30 -2.66 -41.68
CA PRO A 947 -10.10 -3.21 -40.35
C PRO A 947 -8.62 -3.16 -39.89
N TYR A 948 -8.35 -2.59 -38.72
CA TYR A 948 -7.09 -2.70 -37.99
C TYR A 948 -7.25 -3.74 -36.89
N GLN A 949 -6.44 -4.80 -36.94
CA GLN A 949 -6.49 -5.87 -35.95
C GLN A 949 -5.44 -5.68 -34.88
N VAL A 950 -5.81 -5.75 -33.62
CA VAL A 950 -4.93 -5.56 -32.45
C VAL A 950 -4.75 -6.88 -31.74
N THR A 951 -3.52 -7.30 -31.57
CA THR A 951 -3.11 -8.52 -30.89
C THR A 951 -2.01 -8.21 -29.86
N ALA A 952 -2.10 -8.85 -28.70
CA ALA A 952 -1.04 -8.83 -27.69
C ALA A 952 -0.44 -10.23 -27.56
N ARG A 953 0.88 -10.31 -27.39
CA ARG A 953 1.59 -11.54 -27.11
C ARG A 953 2.35 -11.41 -25.81
N PHE A 954 2.07 -12.29 -24.88
CA PHE A 954 2.76 -12.37 -23.60
C PHE A 954 3.95 -13.30 -23.73
N HIS A 955 5.18 -12.77 -23.69
CA HIS A 955 6.39 -13.58 -23.82
C HIS A 955 6.77 -14.24 -22.51
N SER A 956 6.98 -13.46 -21.46
CA SER A 956 7.37 -13.95 -20.15
C SER A 956 7.22 -12.87 -19.09
N HIS A 957 7.15 -13.26 -17.85
CA HIS A 957 7.46 -12.40 -16.72
C HIS A 957 8.70 -12.95 -16.00
N ARG A 958 9.60 -12.06 -15.64
CA ARG A 958 10.79 -12.37 -14.84
C ARG A 958 10.54 -12.19 -13.36
N GLN A 959 9.46 -11.52 -13.01
CA GLN A 959 8.99 -11.37 -11.63
C GLN A 959 8.33 -12.68 -11.21
N GLN A 960 8.79 -13.25 -10.11
CA GLN A 960 8.10 -14.34 -9.43
C GLN A 960 6.94 -13.71 -8.65
N VAL A 961 5.79 -13.54 -9.28
CA VAL A 961 4.64 -12.80 -8.73
C VAL A 961 3.69 -13.74 -8.01
N LEU A 962 3.16 -13.27 -6.89
CA LEU A 962 2.08 -13.91 -6.13
C LEU A 962 0.71 -13.87 -6.85
N SER A 963 0.59 -13.19 -7.99
CA SER A 963 -0.66 -13.11 -8.75
C SER A 963 -0.72 -14.19 -9.82
N GLU A 964 -1.91 -14.78 -9.97
CA GLU A 964 -2.20 -15.85 -10.92
C GLU A 964 -2.12 -15.42 -12.40
N GLY A 965 -1.58 -14.25 -12.75
CA GLY A 965 -1.43 -13.77 -14.11
C GLY A 965 -1.20 -12.28 -14.22
N THR A 966 -0.90 -11.81 -15.43
CA THR A 966 -0.73 -10.39 -15.78
C THR A 966 -1.98 -9.84 -16.42
N THR A 967 -2.45 -8.68 -15.99
CA THR A 967 -3.58 -7.98 -16.60
C THR A 967 -3.09 -6.93 -17.58
N LEU A 968 -3.50 -7.08 -18.83
CA LEU A 968 -3.24 -6.16 -19.91
C LEU A 968 -4.39 -5.15 -20.01
N MET A 969 -4.07 -3.86 -20.14
CA MET A 969 -5.04 -2.81 -20.46
C MET A 969 -4.71 -2.24 -21.85
N LEU A 970 -5.63 -2.44 -22.77
CA LEU A 970 -5.61 -1.80 -24.09
C LEU A 970 -6.44 -0.55 -24.06
N ARG A 971 -5.89 0.56 -24.52
CA ARG A 971 -6.58 1.82 -24.81
C ARG A 971 -6.47 2.12 -26.28
N ILE A 972 -7.60 2.27 -26.94
CA ILE A 972 -7.72 2.67 -28.34
C ILE A 972 -8.29 4.08 -28.38
N SER A 973 -7.51 5.01 -28.97
CA SER A 973 -7.90 6.41 -29.14
C SER A 973 -8.14 6.69 -30.63
N THR A 974 -9.33 7.16 -30.99
CA THR A 974 -9.68 7.67 -32.31
C THR A 974 -9.77 9.19 -32.28
N GLY A 975 -9.29 9.88 -33.32
CA GLY A 975 -9.25 11.34 -33.34
C GLY A 975 -8.40 11.95 -32.21
N PHE A 976 -7.35 11.26 -31.79
CA PHE A 976 -6.48 11.67 -30.67
C PHE A 976 -5.95 13.08 -30.84
N GLY A 977 -6.04 13.92 -29.80
CA GLY A 977 -5.58 15.31 -29.81
C GLY A 977 -6.47 16.26 -30.62
N THR A 978 -7.67 15.84 -31.00
CA THR A 978 -8.72 16.70 -31.59
C THR A 978 -9.94 16.78 -30.68
N PRO A 979 -10.87 17.73 -30.87
CA PRO A 979 -12.13 17.74 -30.12
C PRO A 979 -12.98 16.46 -30.25
N ALA A 980 -12.81 15.70 -31.34
CA ALA A 980 -13.49 14.44 -31.62
C ALA A 980 -12.81 13.22 -30.93
N TRP A 981 -11.75 13.43 -30.16
CA TRP A 981 -11.04 12.36 -29.48
C TRP A 981 -11.94 11.50 -28.58
N LYS A 982 -11.97 10.20 -28.86
CA LYS A 982 -12.69 9.17 -28.10
C LYS A 982 -11.76 8.05 -27.71
N ASP A 983 -11.90 7.55 -26.49
CA ASP A 983 -11.18 6.41 -25.96
C ASP A 983 -12.08 5.21 -25.75
N SER A 984 -11.54 4.01 -25.99
CA SER A 984 -12.18 2.74 -25.68
C SER A 984 -11.18 1.85 -24.94
N TYR A 985 -11.62 1.17 -23.90
CA TYR A 985 -10.78 0.37 -23.00
C TYR A 985 -11.22 -1.09 -22.99
N THR A 986 -10.25 -2.01 -22.97
CA THR A 986 -10.47 -3.41 -22.60
C THR A 986 -9.35 -3.91 -21.72
N THR A 987 -9.69 -4.78 -20.77
CA THR A 987 -8.71 -5.49 -19.96
C THR A 987 -8.78 -6.98 -20.25
N VAL A 988 -7.63 -7.63 -20.38
CA VAL A 988 -7.49 -9.05 -20.61
C VAL A 988 -6.43 -9.60 -19.68
N ARG A 989 -6.67 -10.77 -19.10
CA ARG A 989 -5.71 -11.45 -18.23
C ARG A 989 -5.00 -12.55 -18.99
N VAL A 990 -3.67 -12.62 -18.86
CA VAL A 990 -2.80 -13.63 -19.45
C VAL A 990 -2.07 -14.40 -18.34
N THR A 991 -1.99 -15.71 -18.46
CA THR A 991 -1.43 -16.59 -17.41
C THR A 991 -0.32 -17.50 -17.94
N GLY A 992 -0.23 -17.69 -19.25
CA GLY A 992 0.70 -18.64 -19.88
C GLY A 992 1.75 -17.93 -20.75
N SER A 993 3.04 -18.26 -20.56
CA SER A 993 4.12 -17.79 -21.45
C SER A 993 3.87 -18.21 -22.89
N GLY A 994 4.10 -17.30 -23.83
CA GLY A 994 3.82 -17.48 -25.26
C GLY A 994 2.35 -17.31 -25.65
N GLN A 995 1.47 -16.98 -24.72
CA GLN A 995 0.05 -16.76 -24.98
C GLN A 995 -0.14 -15.53 -25.91
N THR A 996 -0.89 -15.74 -26.99
CA THR A 996 -1.31 -14.69 -27.93
C THR A 996 -2.79 -14.44 -27.78
N VAL A 997 -3.19 -13.18 -27.62
CA VAL A 997 -4.58 -12.77 -27.40
C VAL A 997 -4.96 -11.70 -28.41
N ARG A 998 -6.08 -11.93 -29.15
CA ARG A 998 -6.70 -10.89 -29.96
C ARG A 998 -7.41 -9.92 -29.01
N MET A 999 -7.02 -8.65 -29.03
CA MET A 999 -7.53 -7.64 -28.12
C MET A 999 -8.73 -6.88 -28.70
N GLY A 1000 -8.79 -6.73 -30.00
CA GLY A 1000 -9.90 -6.01 -30.66
C GLY A 1000 -9.65 -5.77 -32.14
N GLU A 1001 -10.63 -5.11 -32.75
CA GLU A 1001 -10.62 -4.64 -34.15
C GLU A 1001 -11.18 -3.24 -34.24
N ILE A 1002 -10.52 -2.37 -35.01
CA ILE A 1002 -10.99 -1.01 -35.31
C ILE A 1002 -11.31 -0.96 -36.81
N LYS A 1003 -12.57 -0.71 -37.17
CA LYS A 1003 -12.97 -0.43 -38.55
C LYS A 1003 -12.99 1.06 -38.78
N VAL A 1004 -12.13 1.54 -39.67
CA VAL A 1004 -12.13 2.92 -40.14
C VAL A 1004 -13.00 2.96 -41.39
N GLY A 1005 -14.05 3.83 -41.38
CA GLY A 1005 -14.92 4.02 -42.50
C GLY A 1005 -14.28 4.81 -43.66
N ASP A 1006 -14.91 4.78 -44.85
CA ASP A 1006 -14.47 5.50 -46.03
C ASP A 1006 -14.58 7.02 -45.84
#